data_c6537e5bd2a35123b8f794b4d530a5ab
#
_entry.id   c6537e5bd2a35123b8f794b4d530a5ab
#
_cell.length_a   1.000
_cell.length_b   1.000
_cell.length_c   1.000
_cell.angle_alpha   90.00
_cell.angle_beta   90.00
_cell.angle_gamma   90.00
#
_symmetry.space_group_name_H-M   'P 1'
#
loop_
_entity.id
_entity.type
_entity.pdbx_description
1 polymer ?
#
loop_
_entity_poly.entity_id
_entity_poly.type
_entity_poly.pdbx_seq_one_letter_code
_entity_poly.pdbx_strand_id
1 'polypeptide(L)'
;MSAVWRAARGAVGRRRLQSFVIGFVVLCSTTTLLLGLSVLSAAHAPFDRAFAGQRGPHTVATFALARTDEAALADTARAPGVEAAAGPYPQAVLDMPEDWLWMPPGSVTVVGRAKPDAAVDRVRLLAGRWVTGPGEIVVNAPDHGTPNPGLLGTTVRARGVPPLTVVGFATSLGRTAGGWVTPAQARALHPAEAQMLYRFASASTAAELTASLRMATGDVPAGALTGESTYLALRSAYSGQADAYLLLLTLFGVLGLLVSVLVVANVVSGAVVSGWRHIGVLKALGFTPRQVVAVYLVMVSVPALTGCVLGVLIGKSVSPVLLDLAFSGVPTGGAPPVTGWWPPVVALLGVPLLLLCATLAPLARAHRLPAVRALSAGSGQGRARTRGLRVQRRLAGSRLPRAVSLGLGQPFTRPGRSLLIVAAVLLGVTSVTLTTGLSRSFVALVAEGQGDGLHVDVTREPEGAPSDAATVDRLRGLPGTAALISRGLTRANLAGSPETVFVDFYAGDTRELHGRLAQGRWPTSVDEGAASPAFLRTHGLARGDSVTILTHGHRSRVRLVGELTDGGPDALAVHPATARALDPRATPYEYTVRLEKGTAPVAYAKRARASGVSATPVAPDRTVVTAVVGFSSVFTALLSAIAALGVLHNVLLSTWERRRELGVLKSLGMTPRQVVVMTVTSVTLLGLVGGALGLVPGIVAHRVLVDHLGVISFPPRMKDVWAVAPLLLLVTAGAAIAAAGAVLPARRAARLRIAEVLRGE
;
A
#
# COMPACT_ATOMS: atom_id res chain seq x y z
N MET A 1 -9.79 46.43 -16.30
CA MET A 1 -8.83 45.29 -16.29
C MET A 1 -7.41 45.83 -16.33
N SER A 2 -6.55 45.45 -15.42
CA SER A 2 -5.18 45.94 -15.33
C SER A 2 -4.35 45.60 -16.60
N ALA A 3 -3.41 46.46 -16.98
CA ALA A 3 -2.50 46.24 -18.11
C ALA A 3 -1.75 44.90 -17.98
N VAL A 4 -1.46 44.47 -16.74
CA VAL A 4 -0.85 43.20 -16.41
C VAL A 4 -1.72 42.02 -16.87
N TRP A 5 -3.05 42.04 -16.65
CA TRP A 5 -3.97 40.98 -17.05
C TRP A 5 -4.08 40.84 -18.56
N ARG A 6 -4.17 41.97 -19.29
CA ARG A 6 -4.20 41.96 -20.77
C ARG A 6 -2.92 41.39 -21.36
N ALA A 7 -1.75 41.80 -20.83
CA ALA A 7 -0.46 41.26 -21.25
C ALA A 7 -0.33 39.76 -20.96
N ALA A 8 -0.76 39.28 -19.79
CA ALA A 8 -0.71 37.89 -19.38
C ALA A 8 -1.64 37.01 -20.24
N ARG A 9 -2.89 37.46 -20.49
CA ARG A 9 -3.85 36.71 -21.34
C ARG A 9 -3.34 36.55 -22.77
N GLY A 10 -2.72 37.60 -23.34
CA GLY A 10 -2.08 37.51 -24.66
C GLY A 10 -0.85 36.59 -24.67
N ALA A 11 -0.10 36.52 -23.56
CA ALA A 11 1.04 35.60 -23.42
C ALA A 11 0.62 34.13 -23.32
N VAL A 12 -0.45 33.82 -22.53
CA VAL A 12 -1.04 32.46 -22.43
C VAL A 12 -1.54 31.99 -23.78
N GLY A 13 -2.29 32.81 -24.52
CA GLY A 13 -2.84 32.45 -25.82
C GLY A 13 -1.77 32.18 -26.89
N ARG A 14 -0.65 32.88 -26.85
CA ARG A 14 0.48 32.68 -27.78
C ARG A 14 1.35 31.47 -27.42
N ARG A 15 1.29 30.96 -26.17
CA ARG A 15 2.13 29.85 -25.67
C ARG A 15 1.26 28.65 -25.24
N ARG A 16 0.26 28.29 -26.04
CA ARG A 16 -0.72 27.23 -25.73
C ARG A 16 -0.08 25.90 -25.28
N LEU A 17 0.99 25.48 -25.95
CA LEU A 17 1.67 24.23 -25.59
C LEU A 17 2.31 24.30 -24.19
N GLN A 18 2.94 25.42 -23.83
CA GLN A 18 3.51 25.60 -22.49
C GLN A 18 2.42 25.59 -21.42
N SER A 19 1.33 26.31 -21.64
CA SER A 19 0.18 26.35 -20.73
C SER A 19 -0.46 24.97 -20.56
N PHE A 20 -0.59 24.20 -21.66
CA PHE A 20 -1.09 22.84 -21.62
C PHE A 20 -0.15 21.92 -20.79
N VAL A 21 1.16 21.98 -21.03
CA VAL A 21 2.16 21.17 -20.28
C VAL A 21 2.09 21.50 -18.79
N ILE A 22 2.05 22.77 -18.41
CA ILE A 22 1.93 23.17 -16.99
C ILE A 22 0.63 22.61 -16.42
N GLY A 23 -0.51 22.86 -17.06
CA GLY A 23 -1.81 22.42 -16.58
C GLY A 23 -1.89 20.90 -16.43
N PHE A 24 -1.42 20.16 -17.43
CA PHE A 24 -1.43 18.69 -17.40
C PHE A 24 -0.51 18.11 -16.32
N VAL A 25 0.71 18.62 -16.18
CA VAL A 25 1.65 18.17 -15.14
C VAL A 25 1.08 18.45 -13.75
N VAL A 26 0.52 19.63 -13.55
CA VAL A 26 -0.09 19.99 -12.25
C VAL A 26 -1.32 19.15 -11.98
N LEU A 27 -2.16 18.88 -12.99
CA LEU A 27 -3.31 17.98 -12.88
C LEU A 27 -2.87 16.60 -12.39
N CYS A 28 -1.94 15.96 -13.09
CA CYS A 28 -1.46 14.62 -12.72
C CYS A 28 -0.86 14.60 -11.31
N SER A 29 0.00 15.58 -10.98
CA SER A 29 0.62 15.64 -9.66
C SER A 29 -0.37 15.92 -8.54
N THR A 30 -1.36 16.78 -8.77
CA THR A 30 -2.41 17.07 -7.80
C THR A 30 -3.30 15.85 -7.58
N THR A 31 -3.68 15.14 -8.66
CA THR A 31 -4.45 13.89 -8.57
C THR A 31 -3.70 12.86 -7.73
N THR A 32 -2.41 12.61 -8.05
CA THR A 32 -1.58 11.64 -7.32
C THR A 32 -1.43 12.01 -5.85
N LEU A 33 -1.15 13.29 -5.56
CA LEU A 33 -1.03 13.77 -4.18
C LEU A 33 -2.34 13.63 -3.41
N LEU A 34 -3.46 14.01 -4.03
CA LEU A 34 -4.78 13.89 -3.40
C LEU A 34 -5.13 12.43 -3.08
N LEU A 35 -4.87 11.50 -4.00
CA LEU A 35 -5.08 10.07 -3.75
C LEU A 35 -4.25 9.58 -2.56
N GLY A 36 -2.97 9.97 -2.48
CA GLY A 36 -2.11 9.65 -1.34
C GLY A 36 -2.63 10.24 -0.02
N LEU A 37 -3.00 11.52 -0.02
CA LEU A 37 -3.57 12.19 1.15
C LEU A 37 -4.95 11.61 1.54
N SER A 38 -5.75 11.15 0.58
CA SER A 38 -7.04 10.53 0.84
C SER A 38 -6.87 9.19 1.57
N VAL A 39 -5.92 8.35 1.14
CA VAL A 39 -5.59 7.11 1.85
C VAL A 39 -4.99 7.41 3.22
N LEU A 40 -4.11 8.41 3.34
CA LEU A 40 -3.58 8.84 4.64
C LEU A 40 -4.71 9.27 5.59
N SER A 41 -5.69 10.04 5.10
CA SER A 41 -6.83 10.48 5.92
C SER A 41 -7.77 9.33 6.29
N ALA A 42 -7.78 8.28 5.49
CA ALA A 42 -8.62 7.10 5.69
C ALA A 42 -7.88 5.96 6.42
N ALA A 43 -6.57 5.99 6.57
CA ALA A 43 -5.77 4.87 7.07
C ALA A 43 -6.24 4.35 8.43
N HIS A 44 -6.53 5.24 9.36
CA HIS A 44 -7.03 4.89 10.70
C HIS A 44 -8.50 5.27 10.92
N ALA A 45 -9.05 6.12 10.08
CA ALA A 45 -10.38 6.68 10.26
C ALA A 45 -11.54 5.66 10.21
N PRO A 46 -11.51 4.56 9.43
CA PRO A 46 -12.56 3.55 9.47
C PRO A 46 -12.61 2.85 10.81
N PHE A 47 -11.48 2.37 11.32
CA PHE A 47 -11.41 1.73 12.64
C PHE A 47 -11.78 2.71 13.73
N ASP A 48 -11.15 3.88 13.81
CA ASP A 48 -11.38 4.86 14.87
C ASP A 48 -12.85 5.34 14.92
N ARG A 49 -13.49 5.54 13.75
CA ARG A 49 -14.91 5.91 13.68
C ARG A 49 -15.84 4.77 14.09
N ALA A 50 -15.58 3.57 13.58
CA ALA A 50 -16.38 2.39 13.95
C ALA A 50 -16.21 2.07 15.43
N PHE A 51 -14.98 2.17 15.94
CA PHE A 51 -14.67 1.98 17.37
C PHE A 51 -15.34 3.03 18.25
N ALA A 52 -15.29 4.30 17.88
CA ALA A 52 -16.01 5.36 18.58
C ALA A 52 -17.53 5.18 18.51
N GLY A 53 -18.07 4.81 17.34
CA GLY A 53 -19.50 4.55 17.13
C GLY A 53 -20.03 3.39 17.97
N GLN A 54 -19.24 2.35 18.12
CA GLN A 54 -19.55 1.21 18.99
C GLN A 54 -19.18 1.45 20.48
N ARG A 55 -18.59 2.60 20.83
CA ARG A 55 -18.00 2.85 22.15
C ARG A 55 -17.06 1.70 22.56
N GLY A 56 -16.19 1.29 21.66
CA GLY A 56 -15.31 0.15 21.85
C GLY A 56 -14.48 0.26 23.15
N PRO A 57 -14.17 -0.85 23.80
CA PRO A 57 -13.38 -0.85 25.04
C PRO A 57 -11.93 -0.49 24.75
N HIS A 58 -11.33 0.39 25.52
CA HIS A 58 -9.88 0.64 25.48
C HIS A 58 -9.09 -0.58 25.98
N THR A 59 -9.66 -1.27 26.99
CA THR A 59 -9.12 -2.52 27.51
C THR A 59 -10.26 -3.49 27.81
N VAL A 60 -10.08 -4.74 27.40
CA VAL A 60 -10.87 -5.90 27.83
C VAL A 60 -10.05 -6.64 28.86
N ALA A 61 -10.57 -6.79 30.08
CA ALA A 61 -9.89 -7.47 31.18
C ALA A 61 -10.70 -8.69 31.61
N THR A 62 -10.04 -9.81 31.82
CA THR A 62 -10.64 -11.07 32.26
C THR A 62 -10.14 -11.42 33.65
N PHE A 63 -11.04 -11.80 34.53
CA PHE A 63 -10.74 -12.06 35.93
C PHE A 63 -11.22 -13.45 36.35
N ALA A 64 -10.41 -14.17 37.11
CA ALA A 64 -10.74 -15.47 37.70
C ALA A 64 -11.74 -15.32 38.85
N LEU A 65 -12.94 -15.85 38.72
CA LEU A 65 -13.98 -15.83 39.77
C LEU A 65 -13.63 -16.65 41.01
N ALA A 66 -12.63 -17.53 40.92
CA ALA A 66 -12.08 -18.22 42.08
C ALA A 66 -11.27 -17.29 43.03
N ARG A 67 -10.91 -16.08 42.60
CA ARG A 67 -10.07 -15.15 43.38
C ARG A 67 -10.72 -13.81 43.65
N THR A 68 -11.84 -13.50 42.98
CA THR A 68 -12.58 -12.25 43.14
C THR A 68 -14.06 -12.50 42.86
N ASP A 69 -14.93 -11.68 43.38
CA ASP A 69 -16.37 -11.77 43.17
C ASP A 69 -16.88 -10.70 42.18
N GLU A 70 -18.11 -10.89 41.69
CA GLU A 70 -18.70 -9.96 40.72
C GLU A 70 -18.91 -8.55 41.33
N ALA A 71 -19.09 -8.41 42.68
CA ALA A 71 -19.30 -7.13 43.32
C ALA A 71 -18.03 -6.30 43.37
N ALA A 72 -16.88 -6.92 43.75
CA ALA A 72 -15.56 -6.28 43.72
C ALA A 72 -15.19 -5.84 42.32
N LEU A 73 -15.49 -6.66 41.31
CA LEU A 73 -15.28 -6.28 39.91
C LEU A 73 -16.16 -5.10 39.47
N ALA A 74 -17.44 -5.05 39.91
CA ALA A 74 -18.32 -3.94 39.59
C ALA A 74 -17.83 -2.60 40.20
N ASP A 75 -17.17 -2.65 41.34
CA ASP A 75 -16.62 -1.46 42.02
C ASP A 75 -15.44 -0.86 41.21
N THR A 76 -14.68 -1.66 40.47
CA THR A 76 -13.60 -1.16 39.59
C THR A 76 -14.11 -0.17 38.53
N ALA A 77 -15.40 -0.20 38.18
CA ALA A 77 -16.00 0.76 37.25
C ALA A 77 -16.03 2.21 37.80
N ARG A 78 -15.88 2.38 39.14
CA ARG A 78 -15.85 3.70 39.78
C ARG A 78 -14.43 4.19 40.08
N ALA A 79 -13.43 3.42 39.70
CA ALA A 79 -12.02 3.77 39.97
C ALA A 79 -11.61 5.07 39.24
N PRO A 80 -10.67 5.84 39.82
CA PRO A 80 -10.16 7.05 39.20
C PRO A 80 -9.61 6.77 37.80
N GLY A 81 -9.93 7.64 36.83
CA GLY A 81 -9.47 7.51 35.43
C GLY A 81 -10.33 6.61 34.55
N VAL A 82 -11.33 5.91 35.10
CA VAL A 82 -12.33 5.18 34.31
C VAL A 82 -13.41 6.15 33.84
N GLU A 83 -13.51 6.33 32.52
CA GLU A 83 -14.55 7.16 31.89
C GLU A 83 -15.88 6.42 31.79
N ALA A 84 -15.82 5.14 31.42
CA ALA A 84 -16.97 4.24 31.37
C ALA A 84 -16.49 2.79 31.50
N ALA A 85 -17.35 1.96 32.09
CA ALA A 85 -17.13 0.52 32.16
C ALA A 85 -18.42 -0.26 31.90
N ALA A 86 -18.26 -1.51 31.51
CA ALA A 86 -19.37 -2.46 31.36
C ALA A 86 -18.93 -3.85 31.81
N GLY A 87 -19.83 -4.55 32.48
CA GLY A 87 -19.57 -5.80 33.18
C GLY A 87 -19.85 -5.65 34.70
N PRO A 88 -19.49 -6.64 35.51
CA PRO A 88 -18.87 -7.91 35.12
C PRO A 88 -19.81 -8.81 34.31
N TYR A 89 -19.28 -9.35 33.23
CA TYR A 89 -20.00 -10.30 32.40
C TYR A 89 -19.47 -11.71 32.64
N PRO A 90 -20.31 -12.70 33.07
CA PRO A 90 -19.86 -14.07 33.20
C PRO A 90 -19.38 -14.58 31.82
N GLN A 91 -18.18 -15.13 31.81
CA GLN A 91 -17.50 -15.64 30.61
C GLN A 91 -17.32 -17.14 30.73
N ALA A 92 -17.79 -17.89 29.73
CA ALA A 92 -17.60 -19.32 29.65
C ALA A 92 -16.94 -19.68 28.30
N VAL A 93 -16.21 -20.79 28.29
CA VAL A 93 -15.60 -21.30 27.08
C VAL A 93 -16.40 -22.52 26.63
N LEU A 94 -16.95 -22.46 25.41
CA LEU A 94 -17.62 -23.59 24.78
C LEU A 94 -16.61 -24.40 23.99
N ASP A 95 -16.69 -25.73 24.14
CA ASP A 95 -15.93 -26.70 23.34
C ASP A 95 -16.76 -27.09 22.12
N MET A 96 -16.33 -26.63 20.95
CA MET A 96 -16.96 -26.91 19.65
C MET A 96 -16.26 -28.10 19.00
N PRO A 97 -16.85 -29.31 19.01
CA PRO A 97 -16.19 -30.55 18.58
C PRO A 97 -16.09 -30.69 17.07
N GLU A 98 -16.92 -30.00 16.31
CA GLU A 98 -17.05 -30.11 14.86
C GLU A 98 -17.03 -28.72 14.21
N ASP A 99 -16.71 -28.70 12.91
CA ASP A 99 -16.87 -27.47 12.11
C ASP A 99 -18.33 -27.02 12.15
N TRP A 100 -18.54 -25.82 12.60
CA TRP A 100 -19.85 -25.24 12.69
C TRP A 100 -19.88 -23.89 11.95
N LEU A 101 -20.76 -23.82 10.97
CA LEU A 101 -20.82 -22.68 10.05
C LEU A 101 -19.49 -22.52 9.29
N TRP A 102 -18.85 -21.38 9.48
CA TRP A 102 -17.50 -21.07 8.98
C TRP A 102 -16.44 -21.13 10.08
N MET A 103 -16.81 -21.63 11.26
CA MET A 103 -15.91 -21.67 12.42
C MET A 103 -15.30 -23.07 12.55
N PRO A 104 -13.96 -23.18 12.54
CA PRO A 104 -13.29 -24.43 12.77
C PRO A 104 -13.55 -24.96 14.19
N PRO A 105 -13.36 -26.26 14.43
CA PRO A 105 -13.45 -26.83 15.78
C PRO A 105 -12.51 -26.14 16.75
N GLY A 106 -12.81 -26.20 18.03
CA GLY A 106 -11.99 -25.59 19.09
C GLY A 106 -12.80 -24.78 20.07
N SER A 107 -12.09 -24.01 20.91
CA SER A 107 -12.70 -23.22 21.98
C SER A 107 -13.33 -21.95 21.47
N VAL A 108 -14.54 -21.65 21.92
CA VAL A 108 -15.25 -20.39 21.66
C VAL A 108 -15.62 -19.73 22.98
N THR A 109 -15.15 -18.52 23.18
CA THR A 109 -15.52 -17.71 24.33
C THR A 109 -16.93 -17.15 24.16
N VAL A 110 -17.84 -17.46 25.05
CA VAL A 110 -19.19 -16.88 25.12
C VAL A 110 -19.34 -16.04 26.35
N VAL A 111 -20.07 -14.93 26.22
CA VAL A 111 -20.25 -13.95 27.26
C VAL A 111 -21.73 -13.76 27.56
N GLY A 112 -22.10 -13.80 28.85
CA GLY A 112 -23.45 -13.58 29.33
C GLY A 112 -23.82 -12.11 29.30
N ARG A 113 -24.66 -11.68 28.34
CA ARG A 113 -24.99 -10.28 28.14
C ARG A 113 -26.49 -10.10 27.85
N ALA A 114 -27.16 -9.29 28.66
CA ALA A 114 -28.62 -9.12 28.58
C ALA A 114 -29.06 -8.30 27.34
N LYS A 115 -28.27 -7.30 26.96
CA LYS A 115 -28.60 -6.36 25.86
C LYS A 115 -27.38 -6.12 24.99
N PRO A 116 -27.54 -5.89 23.66
CA PRO A 116 -26.43 -5.55 22.77
C PRO A 116 -25.88 -4.15 23.07
N ASP A 117 -26.70 -3.24 23.55
CA ASP A 117 -26.32 -1.87 23.87
C ASP A 117 -25.88 -1.75 25.33
N ALA A 118 -24.65 -1.28 25.56
CA ALA A 118 -24.09 -1.03 26.88
C ALA A 118 -23.29 0.29 26.86
N ALA A 119 -22.85 0.72 28.05
CA ALA A 119 -22.03 1.92 28.18
C ALA A 119 -20.72 1.80 27.41
N VAL A 120 -20.15 0.58 27.34
CA VAL A 120 -18.95 0.22 26.58
C VAL A 120 -19.29 -0.99 25.71
N ASP A 121 -18.77 -1.02 24.49
CA ASP A 121 -18.95 -2.09 23.50
C ASP A 121 -20.42 -2.26 23.06
N ARG A 122 -20.91 -1.36 22.25
CA ARG A 122 -22.20 -1.52 21.57
C ARG A 122 -22.07 -2.57 20.47
N VAL A 123 -22.57 -3.77 20.78
CA VAL A 123 -22.56 -4.87 19.81
C VAL A 123 -23.59 -4.60 18.71
N ARG A 124 -23.15 -4.61 17.47
CA ARG A 124 -24.00 -4.36 16.32
C ARG A 124 -24.62 -5.66 15.79
N LEU A 125 -25.93 -5.76 15.84
CA LEU A 125 -26.65 -6.86 15.22
C LEU A 125 -26.61 -6.73 13.70
N LEU A 126 -26.23 -7.82 13.02
CA LEU A 126 -26.10 -7.88 11.55
C LEU A 126 -27.31 -8.60 10.93
N ALA A 127 -27.81 -9.66 11.59
CA ALA A 127 -28.99 -10.41 11.16
C ALA A 127 -29.67 -11.07 12.37
N GLY A 128 -30.96 -11.35 12.26
CA GLY A 128 -31.72 -11.98 13.32
C GLY A 128 -32.07 -11.05 14.48
N ARG A 129 -32.06 -11.57 15.69
CA ARG A 129 -32.41 -10.84 16.94
C ARG A 129 -31.39 -11.13 18.05
N TRP A 130 -31.43 -10.32 19.11
CA TRP A 130 -30.67 -10.58 20.34
C TRP A 130 -31.26 -11.73 21.13
N VAL A 131 -30.46 -12.35 22.01
CA VAL A 131 -30.87 -13.41 22.90
C VAL A 131 -31.95 -12.93 23.89
N THR A 132 -33.01 -13.69 24.08
CA THR A 132 -34.09 -13.37 24.98
C THR A 132 -34.34 -14.45 26.02
N GLY A 133 -33.93 -15.68 25.75
CA GLY A 133 -34.18 -16.86 26.59
C GLY A 133 -32.98 -17.81 26.71
N PRO A 134 -33.08 -18.81 27.59
CA PRO A 134 -32.10 -19.87 27.65
C PRO A 134 -32.13 -20.71 26.37
N GLY A 135 -31.00 -21.34 26.05
CA GLY A 135 -30.86 -22.13 24.83
C GLY A 135 -30.66 -21.32 23.51
N GLU A 136 -30.49 -20.00 23.61
CA GLU A 136 -30.23 -19.11 22.47
C GLU A 136 -28.82 -18.59 22.49
N ILE A 137 -28.24 -18.40 21.29
CA ILE A 137 -26.94 -17.81 21.08
C ILE A 137 -26.98 -16.79 19.92
N VAL A 138 -26.33 -15.64 20.11
CA VAL A 138 -25.95 -14.73 19.04
C VAL A 138 -24.47 -14.95 18.77
N VAL A 139 -24.11 -15.19 17.52
CA VAL A 139 -22.74 -15.51 17.13
C VAL A 139 -22.03 -14.27 16.65
N ASN A 140 -20.78 -14.11 17.03
CA ASN A 140 -19.94 -13.06 16.47
C ASN A 140 -19.60 -13.42 15.03
N ALA A 141 -20.08 -12.61 14.08
CA ALA A 141 -19.78 -12.81 12.67
C ALA A 141 -18.32 -12.47 12.39
N PRO A 142 -17.64 -13.23 11.51
CA PRO A 142 -16.30 -12.87 11.08
C PRO A 142 -16.31 -11.50 10.41
N ASP A 143 -15.20 -10.81 10.50
CA ASP A 143 -15.00 -9.44 10.01
C ASP A 143 -15.22 -9.29 8.49
N HIS A 144 -15.32 -10.40 7.76
CA HIS A 144 -15.36 -10.47 6.31
C HIS A 144 -16.63 -11.21 5.86
N GLY A 145 -17.61 -10.46 5.43
CA GLY A 145 -18.81 -10.98 4.77
C GLY A 145 -20.12 -10.75 5.51
N THR A 146 -21.22 -10.77 4.76
CA THR A 146 -22.57 -10.79 5.31
C THR A 146 -22.87 -12.20 5.79
N PRO A 147 -23.29 -12.39 7.05
CA PRO A 147 -23.71 -13.70 7.54
C PRO A 147 -24.82 -14.27 6.65
N ASN A 148 -24.76 -15.55 6.33
CA ASN A 148 -25.83 -16.20 5.58
C ASN A 148 -27.09 -16.27 6.47
N PRO A 149 -28.18 -15.54 6.12
CA PRO A 149 -29.40 -15.57 6.92
C PRO A 149 -30.03 -16.97 7.05
N GLY A 150 -29.72 -17.87 6.12
CA GLY A 150 -30.18 -19.26 6.15
C GLY A 150 -29.62 -20.08 7.32
N LEU A 151 -28.64 -19.56 8.03
CA LEU A 151 -28.06 -20.19 9.22
C LEU A 151 -28.80 -19.80 10.52
N LEU A 152 -29.73 -18.85 10.47
CA LEU A 152 -30.60 -18.54 11.60
C LEU A 152 -31.52 -19.75 11.88
N GLY A 153 -31.68 -20.10 13.17
CA GLY A 153 -32.40 -21.28 13.60
C GLY A 153 -31.60 -22.58 13.62
N THR A 154 -30.37 -22.57 13.12
CA THR A 154 -29.49 -23.74 13.24
C THR A 154 -29.06 -23.98 14.69
N THR A 155 -28.74 -25.22 15.00
CA THR A 155 -28.37 -25.61 16.36
C THR A 155 -26.85 -25.75 16.50
N VAL A 156 -26.31 -25.08 17.51
CA VAL A 156 -24.92 -25.24 17.96
C VAL A 156 -24.86 -26.35 19.01
N ARG A 157 -24.04 -27.35 18.77
CA ARG A 157 -23.78 -28.44 19.72
C ARG A 157 -22.37 -28.29 20.28
N ALA A 158 -22.27 -27.77 21.51
CA ALA A 158 -21.02 -27.73 22.24
C ALA A 158 -20.98 -28.88 23.26
N ARG A 159 -19.76 -29.37 23.57
CA ARG A 159 -19.62 -30.50 24.49
C ARG A 159 -20.05 -30.13 25.91
N GLY A 160 -20.87 -31.00 26.55
CA GLY A 160 -21.31 -30.82 27.92
C GLY A 160 -22.33 -29.70 28.10
N VAL A 161 -22.85 -29.15 27.02
CA VAL A 161 -23.83 -28.06 27.02
C VAL A 161 -25.08 -28.47 26.25
N PRO A 162 -26.29 -28.15 26.73
CA PRO A 162 -27.49 -28.31 25.93
C PRO A 162 -27.39 -27.58 24.59
N PRO A 163 -27.98 -28.10 23.51
CA PRO A 163 -27.95 -27.45 22.23
C PRO A 163 -28.42 -26.01 22.29
N LEU A 164 -27.66 -25.10 21.64
CA LEU A 164 -27.98 -23.68 21.57
C LEU A 164 -28.47 -23.34 20.16
N THR A 165 -29.58 -22.61 20.06
CA THR A 165 -30.14 -22.16 18.77
C THR A 165 -29.56 -20.80 18.38
N VAL A 166 -29.06 -20.65 17.16
CA VAL A 166 -28.57 -19.38 16.62
C VAL A 166 -29.77 -18.48 16.32
N VAL A 167 -29.93 -17.41 17.09
CA VAL A 167 -31.01 -16.45 16.91
C VAL A 167 -30.56 -15.17 16.22
N GLY A 168 -29.26 -14.94 16.10
CA GLY A 168 -28.73 -13.78 15.45
C GLY A 168 -27.22 -13.85 15.17
N PHE A 169 -26.79 -12.95 14.32
CA PHE A 169 -25.38 -12.66 14.05
C PHE A 169 -25.10 -11.22 14.42
N ALA A 170 -24.02 -10.99 15.12
CA ALA A 170 -23.63 -9.66 15.55
C ALA A 170 -22.11 -9.48 15.42
N THR A 171 -21.64 -8.25 15.50
CA THR A 171 -20.19 -7.95 15.48
C THR A 171 -19.84 -6.96 16.58
N SER A 172 -18.73 -7.24 17.27
CA SER A 172 -18.03 -6.33 18.18
C SER A 172 -16.64 -6.05 17.61
N LEU A 173 -16.34 -4.80 17.36
CA LEU A 173 -15.00 -4.39 16.93
C LEU A 173 -13.94 -4.68 18.01
N GLY A 174 -14.34 -4.66 19.28
CA GLY A 174 -13.48 -5.00 20.41
C GLY A 174 -13.15 -6.48 20.52
N ARG A 175 -13.72 -7.35 19.66
CA ARG A 175 -13.59 -8.82 19.71
C ARG A 175 -13.84 -9.38 21.10
N THR A 176 -14.82 -8.81 21.80
CA THR A 176 -15.10 -9.09 23.22
C THR A 176 -15.63 -10.49 23.48
N ALA A 177 -16.20 -11.16 22.45
CA ALA A 177 -16.70 -12.54 22.55
C ALA A 177 -16.78 -13.22 21.19
N GLY A 178 -16.69 -14.55 21.16
CA GLY A 178 -17.04 -15.36 20.00
C GLY A 178 -18.58 -15.55 19.85
N GLY A 179 -19.32 -15.34 20.94
CA GLY A 179 -20.78 -15.36 20.95
C GLY A 179 -21.36 -14.79 22.24
N TRP A 180 -22.64 -14.46 22.22
CA TRP A 180 -23.35 -13.93 23.35
C TRP A 180 -24.57 -14.80 23.69
N VAL A 181 -24.73 -15.07 24.97
CA VAL A 181 -25.87 -15.78 25.56
C VAL A 181 -26.52 -14.93 26.64
N THR A 182 -27.67 -15.35 27.17
CA THR A 182 -28.23 -14.63 28.33
C THR A 182 -27.35 -14.79 29.58
N PRO A 183 -27.30 -13.82 30.49
CA PRO A 183 -26.54 -13.95 31.75
C PRO A 183 -26.90 -15.20 32.56
N ALA A 184 -28.16 -15.60 32.58
CA ALA A 184 -28.60 -16.84 33.22
C ALA A 184 -28.02 -18.08 32.56
N GLN A 185 -28.01 -18.13 31.22
CA GLN A 185 -27.40 -19.22 30.49
C GLN A 185 -25.86 -19.27 30.71
N ALA A 186 -25.19 -18.11 30.73
CA ALA A 186 -23.75 -18.07 30.99
C ALA A 186 -23.39 -18.60 32.37
N ARG A 187 -24.19 -18.25 33.41
CA ARG A 187 -24.01 -18.77 34.77
C ARG A 187 -24.30 -20.28 34.86
N ALA A 188 -25.25 -20.79 34.10
CA ALA A 188 -25.53 -22.24 34.03
C ALA A 188 -24.40 -23.03 33.39
N LEU A 189 -23.49 -22.36 32.65
CA LEU A 189 -22.29 -22.94 32.10
C LEU A 189 -21.11 -22.99 33.08
N HIS A 190 -21.33 -22.63 34.34
CA HIS A 190 -20.31 -22.59 35.41
C HIS A 190 -19.08 -21.79 35.00
N PRO A 191 -19.20 -20.48 34.78
CA PRO A 191 -18.14 -19.64 34.32
C PRO A 191 -16.98 -19.60 35.33
N ALA A 192 -15.75 -19.88 34.86
CA ALA A 192 -14.56 -19.76 35.69
C ALA A 192 -14.06 -18.30 35.74
N GLU A 193 -14.50 -17.48 34.82
CA GLU A 193 -14.01 -16.12 34.58
C GLU A 193 -15.16 -15.13 34.42
N ALA A 194 -14.85 -13.85 34.68
CA ALA A 194 -15.72 -12.72 34.34
C ALA A 194 -14.92 -11.67 33.55
N GLN A 195 -15.62 -11.03 32.65
CA GLN A 195 -15.04 -10.01 31.77
C GLN A 195 -15.50 -8.62 32.19
N MET A 196 -14.55 -7.68 32.27
CA MET A 196 -14.79 -6.25 32.41
C MET A 196 -14.29 -5.50 31.18
N LEU A 197 -15.06 -4.53 30.74
CA LEU A 197 -14.75 -3.68 29.59
C LEU A 197 -14.55 -2.25 30.08
N TYR A 198 -13.37 -1.67 29.83
CA TYR A 198 -13.03 -0.33 30.31
C TYR A 198 -12.80 0.66 29.18
N ARG A 199 -13.27 1.88 29.39
CA ARG A 199 -12.82 3.08 28.69
C ARG A 199 -12.16 4.00 29.69
N PHE A 200 -10.92 4.39 29.40
CA PHE A 200 -10.13 5.26 30.26
C PHE A 200 -10.02 6.66 29.67
N ALA A 201 -9.88 7.66 30.54
CA ALA A 201 -9.65 9.05 30.14
C ALA A 201 -8.28 9.22 29.44
N SER A 202 -7.27 8.45 29.85
CA SER A 202 -5.95 8.40 29.23
C SER A 202 -5.72 7.02 28.62
N ALA A 203 -5.71 6.92 27.29
CA ALA A 203 -5.66 5.65 26.56
C ALA A 203 -4.85 5.74 25.27
N SER A 204 -4.01 6.76 25.08
CA SER A 204 -3.31 7.02 23.82
C SER A 204 -2.11 6.10 23.59
N THR A 205 -1.53 5.58 24.65
CA THR A 205 -0.34 4.72 24.61
C THR A 205 -0.53 3.45 25.43
N ALA A 206 0.25 2.40 25.10
CA ALA A 206 0.23 1.15 25.88
C ALA A 206 0.60 1.38 27.36
N ALA A 207 1.55 2.28 27.63
CA ALA A 207 1.95 2.62 29.01
C ALA A 207 0.81 3.27 29.78
N GLU A 208 0.05 4.19 29.17
CA GLU A 208 -1.14 4.80 29.77
C GLU A 208 -2.22 3.76 30.05
N LEU A 209 -2.49 2.85 29.11
CA LEU A 209 -3.48 1.79 29.29
C LEU A 209 -3.11 0.86 30.43
N THR A 210 -1.87 0.41 30.51
CA THR A 210 -1.38 -0.44 31.59
C THR A 210 -1.45 0.28 32.94
N ALA A 211 -1.07 1.56 33.00
CA ALA A 211 -1.18 2.36 34.23
C ALA A 211 -2.62 2.56 34.66
N SER A 212 -3.52 2.88 33.70
CA SER A 212 -4.97 3.06 33.97
C SER A 212 -5.63 1.77 34.46
N LEU A 213 -5.28 0.63 33.85
CA LEU A 213 -5.80 -0.68 34.28
C LEU A 213 -5.31 -1.03 35.69
N ARG A 214 -4.02 -0.82 35.97
CA ARG A 214 -3.48 -1.05 37.34
C ARG A 214 -4.17 -0.17 38.38
N MET A 215 -4.44 1.08 38.08
CA MET A 215 -5.20 1.97 39.01
C MET A 215 -6.62 1.46 39.19
N ALA A 216 -7.29 1.05 38.13
CA ALA A 216 -8.66 0.56 38.19
C ALA A 216 -8.78 -0.79 38.94
N THR A 217 -7.74 -1.61 38.92
CA THR A 217 -7.72 -2.95 39.55
C THR A 217 -6.89 -3.00 40.83
N GLY A 218 -6.54 -1.86 41.42
CA GLY A 218 -5.66 -1.79 42.59
C GLY A 218 -6.20 -2.52 43.82
N ASP A 219 -7.53 -2.54 43.98
CA ASP A 219 -8.23 -3.21 45.10
C ASP A 219 -8.58 -4.68 44.78
N VAL A 220 -8.30 -5.16 43.56
CA VAL A 220 -8.54 -6.55 43.16
C VAL A 220 -7.40 -7.44 43.61
N PRO A 221 -7.66 -8.63 44.19
CA PRO A 221 -6.59 -9.51 44.65
C PRO A 221 -5.57 -9.84 43.61
N ALA A 222 -4.27 -9.90 44.01
CA ALA A 222 -3.17 -10.23 43.11
C ALA A 222 -3.39 -11.58 42.43
N GLY A 223 -3.23 -11.60 41.10
CA GLY A 223 -3.43 -12.78 40.26
C GLY A 223 -4.89 -13.11 39.96
N ALA A 224 -5.86 -12.24 40.33
CA ALA A 224 -7.22 -12.37 39.84
C ALA A 224 -7.37 -11.96 38.39
N LEU A 225 -6.57 -10.99 37.89
CA LEU A 225 -6.50 -10.64 36.47
C LEU A 225 -5.77 -11.79 35.73
N THR A 226 -6.51 -12.49 34.86
CA THR A 226 -5.99 -13.64 34.07
C THR A 226 -5.67 -13.28 32.63
N GLY A 227 -6.27 -12.20 32.11
CA GLY A 227 -6.01 -11.75 30.76
C GLY A 227 -6.37 -10.29 30.52
N GLU A 228 -5.63 -9.67 29.60
CA GLU A 228 -5.91 -8.32 29.11
C GLU A 228 -5.73 -8.24 27.58
N SER A 229 -6.59 -7.47 26.95
CA SER A 229 -6.45 -7.13 25.52
C SER A 229 -6.74 -5.65 25.34
N THR A 230 -5.95 -4.98 24.51
CA THR A 230 -6.05 -3.54 24.30
C THR A 230 -6.52 -3.19 22.88
N TYR A 231 -7.27 -2.10 22.75
CA TYR A 231 -7.70 -1.63 21.43
C TYR A 231 -6.52 -1.22 20.52
N LEU A 232 -5.37 -0.87 21.08
CA LEU A 232 -4.17 -0.52 20.30
C LEU A 232 -3.66 -1.71 19.50
N ALA A 233 -3.70 -2.93 20.07
CA ALA A 233 -3.36 -4.15 19.37
C ALA A 233 -4.30 -4.38 18.19
N LEU A 234 -5.61 -4.28 18.40
CA LEU A 234 -6.62 -4.38 17.34
C LEU A 234 -6.45 -3.30 16.26
N ARG A 235 -6.23 -2.05 16.70
CA ARG A 235 -5.98 -0.94 15.78
C ARG A 235 -4.78 -1.19 14.88
N SER A 236 -3.67 -1.69 15.44
CA SER A 236 -2.46 -2.02 14.67
C SER A 236 -2.70 -3.17 13.69
N ALA A 237 -3.50 -4.16 14.08
CA ALA A 237 -3.87 -5.27 13.22
C ALA A 237 -4.69 -4.82 12.00
N TYR A 238 -5.67 -3.94 12.21
CA TYR A 238 -6.51 -3.41 11.13
C TYR A 238 -5.82 -2.33 10.28
N SER A 239 -4.85 -1.59 10.83
CA SER A 239 -4.13 -0.55 10.07
C SER A 239 -3.05 -1.11 9.14
N GLY A 240 -2.54 -2.30 9.41
CA GLY A 240 -1.38 -2.84 8.70
C GLY A 240 -1.54 -2.89 7.18
N GLN A 241 -2.73 -3.25 6.69
CA GLN A 241 -3.03 -3.27 5.25
C GLN A 241 -3.10 -1.84 4.68
N ALA A 242 -3.71 -0.90 5.42
CA ALA A 242 -3.77 0.49 5.02
C ALA A 242 -2.39 1.15 5.01
N ASP A 243 -1.52 0.82 5.98
CA ASP A 243 -0.16 1.35 6.07
C ASP A 243 0.70 0.95 4.86
N ALA A 244 0.52 -0.25 4.33
CA ALA A 244 1.20 -0.70 3.11
C ALA A 244 0.84 0.17 1.89
N TYR A 245 -0.46 0.45 1.69
CA TYR A 245 -0.91 1.34 0.62
C TYR A 245 -0.48 2.79 0.86
N LEU A 246 -0.48 3.23 2.12
CA LEU A 246 -0.06 4.57 2.50
C LEU A 246 1.41 4.82 2.12
N LEU A 247 2.30 3.90 2.45
CA LEU A 247 3.72 4.03 2.12
C LEU A 247 3.92 4.09 0.60
N LEU A 248 3.25 3.22 -0.16
CA LEU A 248 3.29 3.20 -1.62
C LEU A 248 2.81 4.53 -2.23
N LEU A 249 1.65 5.01 -1.80
CA LEU A 249 1.05 6.23 -2.31
C LEU A 249 1.83 7.49 -1.92
N THR A 250 2.37 7.51 -0.71
CA THR A 250 3.23 8.61 -0.25
C THR A 250 4.48 8.71 -1.11
N LEU A 251 5.11 7.58 -1.41
CA LEU A 251 6.31 7.53 -2.26
C LEU A 251 6.02 8.03 -3.68
N PHE A 252 4.94 7.56 -4.31
CA PHE A 252 4.52 8.04 -5.63
C PHE A 252 4.07 9.51 -5.60
N GLY A 253 3.40 9.93 -4.53
CA GLY A 253 3.00 11.33 -4.31
C GLY A 253 4.22 12.27 -4.24
N VAL A 254 5.22 11.89 -3.47
CA VAL A 254 6.49 12.65 -3.34
C VAL A 254 7.23 12.70 -4.68
N LEU A 255 7.36 11.56 -5.37
CA LEU A 255 7.99 11.51 -6.69
C LEU A 255 7.23 12.39 -7.70
N GLY A 256 5.91 12.30 -7.75
CA GLY A 256 5.07 13.14 -8.61
C GLY A 256 5.23 14.63 -8.33
N LEU A 257 5.29 15.00 -7.05
CA LEU A 257 5.49 16.37 -6.62
C LEU A 257 6.88 16.90 -7.01
N LEU A 258 7.94 16.10 -6.82
CA LEU A 258 9.30 16.44 -7.24
C LEU A 258 9.39 16.66 -8.76
N VAL A 259 8.79 15.77 -9.55
CA VAL A 259 8.74 15.91 -11.00
C VAL A 259 7.97 17.18 -11.40
N SER A 260 6.84 17.46 -10.75
CA SER A 260 6.03 18.66 -11.00
C SER A 260 6.82 19.94 -10.75
N VAL A 261 7.46 20.05 -9.59
CA VAL A 261 8.32 21.20 -9.24
C VAL A 261 9.43 21.38 -10.27
N LEU A 262 10.10 20.29 -10.64
CA LEU A 262 11.18 20.31 -11.63
C LEU A 262 10.69 20.82 -13.00
N VAL A 263 9.58 20.27 -13.50
CA VAL A 263 9.01 20.64 -14.80
C VAL A 263 8.53 22.09 -14.79
N VAL A 264 7.80 22.51 -13.76
CA VAL A 264 7.30 23.89 -13.68
C VAL A 264 8.45 24.90 -13.53
N ALA A 265 9.41 24.64 -12.66
CA ALA A 265 10.60 25.49 -12.51
C ALA A 265 11.36 25.64 -13.82
N ASN A 266 11.47 24.54 -14.59
CA ASN A 266 12.10 24.50 -15.89
C ASN A 266 11.32 25.28 -16.96
N VAL A 267 10.00 25.10 -17.03
CA VAL A 267 9.12 25.84 -17.96
C VAL A 267 9.20 27.35 -17.68
N VAL A 268 9.17 27.73 -16.40
CA VAL A 268 9.26 29.15 -16.00
C VAL A 268 10.65 29.71 -16.32
N SER A 269 11.73 29.00 -15.99
CA SER A 269 13.09 29.42 -16.34
C SER A 269 13.22 29.64 -17.83
N GLY A 270 12.67 28.75 -18.63
CA GLY A 270 12.65 28.85 -20.08
C GLY A 270 11.83 30.04 -20.59
N ALA A 271 10.65 30.27 -20.02
CA ALA A 271 9.80 31.39 -20.37
C ALA A 271 10.47 32.74 -20.08
N VAL A 272 11.18 32.85 -18.94
CA VAL A 272 11.93 34.02 -18.56
C VAL A 272 13.09 34.26 -19.52
N VAL A 273 13.90 33.23 -19.80
CA VAL A 273 15.09 33.39 -20.70
C VAL A 273 14.67 33.69 -22.15
N SER A 274 13.63 33.02 -22.66
CA SER A 274 13.13 33.30 -24.03
C SER A 274 12.42 34.67 -24.13
N GLY A 275 11.95 35.19 -23.00
CA GLY A 275 11.23 36.45 -22.91
C GLY A 275 12.11 37.70 -22.58
N TRP A 276 13.44 37.56 -22.51
CA TRP A 276 14.31 38.69 -22.10
C TRP A 276 14.10 39.94 -22.93
N ARG A 277 14.02 39.83 -24.26
CA ARG A 277 13.66 40.95 -25.14
C ARG A 277 12.29 41.56 -24.77
N HIS A 278 11.29 40.71 -24.53
CA HIS A 278 9.96 41.14 -24.16
C HIS A 278 9.92 41.80 -22.77
N ILE A 279 10.72 41.30 -21.83
CA ILE A 279 10.96 41.93 -20.53
C ILE A 279 11.59 43.33 -20.69
N GLY A 280 12.58 43.44 -21.58
CA GLY A 280 13.19 44.71 -21.92
C GLY A 280 12.17 45.70 -22.51
N VAL A 281 11.34 45.27 -23.44
CA VAL A 281 10.27 46.09 -24.04
C VAL A 281 9.23 46.49 -23.00
N LEU A 282 8.77 45.62 -22.15
CA LEU A 282 7.82 45.93 -21.07
C LEU A 282 8.42 46.95 -20.09
N LYS A 283 9.70 46.83 -19.73
CA LYS A 283 10.40 47.81 -18.88
C LYS A 283 10.56 49.17 -19.59
N ALA A 284 10.84 49.14 -20.91
CA ALA A 284 10.91 50.39 -21.72
C ALA A 284 9.55 51.08 -21.86
N LEU A 285 8.44 50.32 -21.84
CA LEU A 285 7.06 50.82 -21.83
C LEU A 285 6.60 51.27 -20.45
N GLY A 286 7.49 51.32 -19.44
CA GLY A 286 7.20 51.84 -18.10
C GLY A 286 6.68 50.79 -17.10
N PHE A 287 6.68 49.49 -17.43
CA PHE A 287 6.34 48.48 -16.46
C PHE A 287 7.40 48.36 -15.37
N THR A 288 6.95 48.41 -14.12
CA THR A 288 7.86 48.20 -12.97
C THR A 288 8.33 46.71 -12.94
N PRO A 289 9.52 46.43 -12.35
CA PRO A 289 10.01 45.08 -12.19
C PRO A 289 9.00 44.13 -11.53
N ARG A 290 8.21 44.61 -10.56
CA ARG A 290 7.14 43.87 -9.89
C ARG A 290 5.99 43.52 -10.84
N GLN A 291 5.59 44.44 -11.72
CA GLN A 291 4.56 44.20 -12.73
C GLN A 291 5.00 43.17 -13.76
N VAL A 292 6.26 43.16 -14.18
CA VAL A 292 6.84 42.16 -15.06
C VAL A 292 6.79 40.78 -14.39
N VAL A 293 7.21 40.69 -13.12
CA VAL A 293 7.09 39.44 -12.34
C VAL A 293 5.64 38.98 -12.26
N ALA A 294 4.69 39.91 -12.01
CA ALA A 294 3.27 39.60 -11.96
C ALA A 294 2.70 39.02 -13.28
N VAL A 295 3.15 39.56 -14.44
CA VAL A 295 2.75 39.00 -15.76
C VAL A 295 3.16 37.53 -15.89
N TYR A 296 4.40 37.19 -15.51
CA TYR A 296 4.90 35.80 -15.57
C TYR A 296 4.23 34.91 -14.53
N LEU A 297 3.96 35.44 -13.32
CA LEU A 297 3.20 34.69 -12.30
C LEU A 297 1.80 34.34 -12.79
N VAL A 298 1.07 35.28 -13.35
CA VAL A 298 -0.28 35.04 -13.89
C VAL A 298 -0.23 34.04 -15.02
N MET A 299 0.78 34.13 -15.91
CA MET A 299 0.96 33.19 -17.03
C MET A 299 1.14 31.73 -16.56
N VAL A 300 1.77 31.52 -15.40
CA VAL A 300 1.96 30.18 -14.82
C VAL A 300 0.78 29.78 -13.92
N SER A 301 0.27 30.72 -13.13
CA SER A 301 -0.79 30.45 -12.15
C SER A 301 -2.11 30.05 -12.80
N VAL A 302 -2.49 30.63 -13.94
CA VAL A 302 -3.76 30.30 -14.61
C VAL A 302 -3.79 28.83 -15.02
N PRO A 303 -2.85 28.28 -15.83
CA PRO A 303 -2.87 26.87 -16.18
C PRO A 303 -2.59 25.95 -14.98
N ALA A 304 -1.79 26.40 -13.99
CA ALA A 304 -1.54 25.62 -12.78
C ALA A 304 -2.80 25.50 -11.92
N LEU A 305 -3.55 26.57 -11.69
CA LEU A 305 -4.81 26.53 -10.94
C LEU A 305 -5.88 25.69 -11.66
N THR A 306 -6.00 25.84 -12.99
CA THR A 306 -6.95 24.99 -13.75
C THR A 306 -6.56 23.52 -13.66
N GLY A 307 -5.28 23.19 -13.80
CA GLY A 307 -4.77 21.82 -13.62
C GLY A 307 -4.99 21.31 -12.19
N CYS A 308 -4.77 22.15 -11.18
CA CYS A 308 -4.99 21.80 -9.78
C CYS A 308 -6.47 21.51 -9.49
N VAL A 309 -7.38 22.38 -9.91
CA VAL A 309 -8.83 22.17 -9.73
C VAL A 309 -9.30 20.89 -10.42
N LEU A 310 -8.91 20.68 -11.68
CA LEU A 310 -9.25 19.47 -12.41
C LEU A 310 -8.62 18.23 -11.75
N GLY A 311 -7.39 18.34 -11.26
CA GLY A 311 -6.71 17.25 -10.52
C GLY A 311 -7.43 16.89 -9.22
N VAL A 312 -7.94 17.90 -8.49
CA VAL A 312 -8.76 17.67 -7.29
C VAL A 312 -10.09 17.00 -7.65
N LEU A 313 -10.75 17.43 -8.73
CA LEU A 313 -12.01 16.83 -9.17
C LEU A 313 -11.83 15.37 -9.57
N ILE A 314 -10.80 15.06 -10.39
CA ILE A 314 -10.49 13.68 -10.82
C ILE A 314 -10.08 12.84 -9.61
N GLY A 315 -9.19 13.36 -8.76
CA GLY A 315 -8.74 12.65 -7.58
C GLY A 315 -9.89 12.33 -6.61
N LYS A 316 -10.82 13.26 -6.43
CA LYS A 316 -12.02 13.05 -5.60
C LYS A 316 -12.97 12.00 -6.19
N SER A 317 -13.09 11.94 -7.52
CA SER A 317 -13.92 10.93 -8.20
C SER A 317 -13.30 9.53 -8.17
N VAL A 318 -11.97 9.42 -8.22
CA VAL A 318 -11.24 8.15 -8.20
C VAL A 318 -11.01 7.65 -6.77
N SER A 319 -10.93 8.55 -5.79
CA SER A 319 -10.62 8.23 -4.39
C SER A 319 -11.54 7.15 -3.78
N PRO A 320 -12.89 7.15 -3.95
CA PRO A 320 -13.73 6.10 -3.38
C PRO A 320 -13.36 4.71 -3.89
N VAL A 321 -13.16 4.55 -5.20
CA VAL A 321 -12.78 3.26 -5.81
C VAL A 321 -11.45 2.77 -5.27
N LEU A 322 -10.48 3.68 -5.10
CA LEU A 322 -9.19 3.34 -4.52
C LEU A 322 -9.30 2.94 -3.05
N LEU A 323 -10.13 3.65 -2.28
CA LEU A 323 -10.33 3.35 -0.87
C LEU A 323 -11.08 2.02 -0.68
N ASP A 324 -12.08 1.73 -1.49
CA ASP A 324 -12.77 0.43 -1.47
C ASP A 324 -11.80 -0.71 -1.75
N LEU A 325 -10.87 -0.53 -2.71
CA LEU A 325 -9.83 -1.50 -3.01
C LEU A 325 -8.80 -1.61 -1.87
N ALA A 326 -8.36 -0.49 -1.30
CA ALA A 326 -7.35 -0.45 -0.23
C ALA A 326 -7.87 -1.00 1.11
N PHE A 327 -9.17 -0.85 1.37
CA PHE A 327 -9.81 -1.28 2.61
C PHE A 327 -10.74 -2.49 2.42
N SER A 328 -10.69 -3.15 1.25
CA SER A 328 -11.36 -4.43 1.04
C SER A 328 -10.82 -5.44 2.06
N GLY A 329 -11.68 -5.88 2.98
CA GLY A 329 -11.26 -6.78 4.08
C GLY A 329 -11.07 -6.11 5.44
N VAL A 330 -11.17 -4.79 5.55
CA VAL A 330 -11.27 -4.12 6.86
C VAL A 330 -12.74 -4.05 7.27
N PRO A 331 -13.12 -4.51 8.47
CA PRO A 331 -14.51 -4.47 8.93
C PRO A 331 -14.91 -3.01 9.24
N THR A 332 -15.39 -2.32 8.22
CA THR A 332 -15.90 -0.94 8.34
C THR A 332 -17.35 -0.90 8.87
N GLY A 333 -17.95 -2.07 9.14
CA GLY A 333 -19.36 -2.17 9.49
C GLY A 333 -20.29 -1.73 8.36
N GLY A 334 -19.86 -1.79 7.09
CA GLY A 334 -20.66 -1.38 5.92
C GLY A 334 -20.72 0.14 5.70
N ALA A 335 -20.01 0.94 6.47
CA ALA A 335 -19.90 2.37 6.21
C ALA A 335 -18.81 2.59 5.15
N PRO A 336 -19.10 3.32 4.04
CA PRO A 336 -18.07 3.60 3.04
C PRO A 336 -16.92 4.39 3.67
N PRO A 337 -15.66 4.14 3.25
CA PRO A 337 -14.54 4.91 3.73
C PRO A 337 -14.70 6.37 3.30
N VAL A 338 -14.93 7.26 4.24
CA VAL A 338 -15.13 8.69 3.99
C VAL A 338 -13.80 9.41 4.07
N THR A 339 -13.41 10.07 3.00
CA THR A 339 -12.24 10.96 2.98
C THR A 339 -12.47 12.18 3.88
N GLY A 340 -11.48 12.55 4.66
CA GLY A 340 -11.51 13.80 5.42
C GLY A 340 -11.70 15.01 4.50
N TRP A 341 -12.12 16.13 5.06
CA TRP A 341 -12.27 17.40 4.32
C TRP A 341 -10.92 18.06 4.01
N TRP A 342 -9.88 17.73 4.76
CA TRP A 342 -8.56 18.38 4.67
C TRP A 342 -7.71 17.98 3.44
N PRO A 343 -7.74 16.73 2.90
CA PRO A 343 -6.90 16.36 1.75
C PRO A 343 -7.14 17.23 0.50
N PRO A 344 -8.39 17.48 0.07
CA PRO A 344 -8.63 18.40 -1.03
C PRO A 344 -8.13 19.82 -0.76
N VAL A 345 -8.25 20.30 0.47
CA VAL A 345 -7.79 21.65 0.86
C VAL A 345 -6.27 21.74 0.80
N VAL A 346 -5.58 20.73 1.35
CA VAL A 346 -4.09 20.67 1.29
C VAL A 346 -3.61 20.57 -0.16
N ALA A 347 -4.25 19.77 -0.99
CA ALA A 347 -3.90 19.68 -2.40
C ALA A 347 -4.14 21.00 -3.15
N LEU A 348 -5.31 21.64 -2.92
CA LEU A 348 -5.72 22.88 -3.60
C LEU A 348 -4.87 24.10 -3.21
N LEU A 349 -4.39 24.15 -1.98
CA LEU A 349 -3.55 25.26 -1.48
C LEU A 349 -2.06 24.93 -1.56
N GLY A 350 -1.67 23.71 -1.18
CA GLY A 350 -0.27 23.29 -1.09
C GLY A 350 0.42 23.20 -2.43
N VAL A 351 -0.23 22.58 -3.44
CA VAL A 351 0.38 22.46 -4.76
C VAL A 351 0.61 23.80 -5.43
N PRO A 352 -0.36 24.73 -5.52
CA PRO A 352 -0.11 26.08 -6.06
C PRO A 352 0.92 26.86 -5.26
N LEU A 353 0.91 26.78 -3.93
CA LEU A 353 1.89 27.46 -3.09
C LEU A 353 3.31 26.95 -3.37
N LEU A 354 3.49 25.63 -3.44
CA LEU A 354 4.79 25.03 -3.73
C LEU A 354 5.28 25.40 -5.14
N LEU A 355 4.38 25.40 -6.14
CA LEU A 355 4.70 25.84 -7.49
C LEU A 355 5.05 27.33 -7.54
N LEU A 356 4.34 28.14 -6.77
CA LEU A 356 4.67 29.55 -6.61
C LEU A 356 6.09 29.73 -6.05
N CYS A 357 6.42 29.03 -4.98
CA CYS A 357 7.79 29.05 -4.40
C CYS A 357 8.83 28.59 -5.42
N ALA A 358 8.55 27.51 -6.18
CA ALA A 358 9.45 27.01 -7.23
C ALA A 358 9.68 28.03 -8.37
N THR A 359 8.68 28.89 -8.65
CA THR A 359 8.78 29.94 -9.68
C THR A 359 9.53 31.17 -9.20
N LEU A 360 9.61 31.43 -7.90
CA LEU A 360 10.26 32.62 -7.34
C LEU A 360 11.76 32.69 -7.66
N ALA A 361 12.47 31.54 -7.64
CA ALA A 361 13.91 31.50 -7.91
C ALA A 361 14.27 31.94 -9.35
N PRO A 362 13.60 31.44 -10.42
CA PRO A 362 13.80 31.98 -11.78
C PRO A 362 13.39 33.46 -11.92
N LEU A 363 12.29 33.85 -11.28
CA LEU A 363 11.76 35.22 -11.37
C LEU A 363 12.62 36.23 -10.61
N ALA A 364 13.23 35.84 -9.50
CA ALA A 364 14.18 36.71 -8.76
C ALA A 364 15.41 37.05 -9.62
N ARG A 365 15.85 36.13 -10.49
CA ARG A 365 16.91 36.42 -11.47
C ARG A 365 16.45 37.45 -12.51
N ALA A 366 15.21 37.37 -12.97
CA ALA A 366 14.63 38.31 -13.93
C ALA A 366 14.45 39.71 -13.33
N HIS A 367 14.12 39.81 -12.02
CA HIS A 367 13.96 41.07 -11.30
C HIS A 367 15.29 41.85 -11.24
N ARG A 368 16.41 41.18 -11.02
CA ARG A 368 17.75 41.77 -10.83
C ARG A 368 18.44 42.16 -12.14
N LEU A 369 17.87 41.89 -13.32
CA LEU A 369 18.48 42.21 -14.62
C LEU A 369 18.22 43.66 -15.02
N PRO A 370 19.28 44.52 -15.24
CA PRO A 370 19.13 45.87 -15.80
C PRO A 370 18.59 45.80 -17.24
N ALA A 371 17.75 46.78 -17.61
CA ALA A 371 17.14 46.84 -18.95
C ALA A 371 18.19 46.85 -20.09
N VAL A 372 19.31 47.56 -19.89
CA VAL A 372 20.40 47.62 -20.87
C VAL A 372 21.05 46.24 -21.11
N ARG A 373 21.27 45.44 -20.05
CA ARG A 373 21.80 44.05 -20.21
C ARG A 373 20.77 43.12 -20.80
N ALA A 374 19.46 43.37 -20.63
CA ALA A 374 18.40 42.59 -21.24
C ALA A 374 18.31 42.80 -22.76
N LEU A 375 18.63 44.01 -23.24
CA LEU A 375 18.67 44.34 -24.65
C LEU A 375 19.99 43.93 -25.34
N SER A 376 21.13 43.95 -24.61
CA SER A 376 22.48 43.61 -25.12
C SER A 376 22.88 42.13 -24.84
N ALA A 377 22.00 41.31 -24.31
CA ALA A 377 22.30 39.93 -23.84
C ALA A 377 22.63 38.95 -24.97
N GLY A 378 23.80 39.13 -25.60
CA GLY A 378 24.41 38.20 -26.53
C GLY A 378 25.78 37.63 -26.10
N SER A 379 26.42 38.15 -25.02
CA SER A 379 27.87 37.99 -24.81
C SER A 379 28.35 37.46 -23.44
N GLY A 380 27.48 36.99 -22.55
CA GLY A 380 27.88 36.75 -21.17
C GLY A 380 27.88 35.28 -20.68
N GLN A 381 28.63 34.36 -21.27
CA GLN A 381 28.80 32.97 -20.71
C GLN A 381 30.25 32.45 -20.93
N GLY A 382 31.21 33.01 -20.20
CA GLY A 382 32.64 32.74 -20.46
C GLY A 382 33.17 31.36 -19.97
N ARG A 383 32.90 30.94 -18.75
CA ARG A 383 33.58 29.79 -18.11
C ARG A 383 33.02 28.40 -18.45
N ALA A 384 31.69 28.26 -18.63
CA ALA A 384 31.10 26.96 -19.01
C ALA A 384 31.36 26.59 -20.47
N ARG A 385 31.53 27.60 -21.34
CA ARG A 385 31.82 27.44 -22.75
C ARG A 385 33.22 26.83 -23.01
N THR A 386 34.20 27.12 -22.16
CA THR A 386 35.59 26.59 -22.31
C THR A 386 35.70 25.10 -22.02
N ARG A 387 34.96 24.56 -21.04
CA ARG A 387 34.92 23.11 -20.74
C ARG A 387 34.21 22.35 -21.87
N GLY A 388 33.08 22.83 -22.36
CA GLY A 388 32.34 22.25 -23.47
C GLY A 388 33.16 22.19 -24.74
N LEU A 389 33.93 23.25 -25.05
CA LEU A 389 34.83 23.30 -26.23
C LEU A 389 35.98 22.29 -26.14
N ARG A 390 36.52 22.01 -24.93
CA ARG A 390 37.56 20.97 -24.78
C ARG A 390 37.02 19.58 -25.07
N VAL A 391 35.81 19.25 -24.59
CA VAL A 391 35.14 17.97 -24.88
C VAL A 391 34.81 17.85 -26.37
N GLN A 392 34.28 18.92 -27.00
CA GLN A 392 34.00 18.94 -28.41
C GLN A 392 35.27 18.76 -29.26
N ARG A 393 36.42 19.37 -28.90
CA ARG A 393 37.72 19.15 -29.59
C ARG A 393 38.17 17.70 -29.51
N ARG A 394 38.06 17.06 -28.33
CA ARG A 394 38.40 15.64 -28.16
C ARG A 394 37.48 14.73 -29.00
N LEU A 395 36.20 15.00 -29.04
CA LEU A 395 35.21 14.26 -29.82
C LEU A 395 35.33 14.53 -31.32
N ALA A 396 35.82 15.71 -31.72
CA ALA A 396 36.07 16.06 -33.13
C ALA A 396 37.19 15.22 -33.76
N GLY A 397 38.12 14.70 -32.94
CA GLY A 397 39.19 13.76 -33.39
C GLY A 397 38.75 12.30 -33.46
N SER A 398 37.49 11.97 -33.04
CA SER A 398 36.97 10.60 -33.07
C SER A 398 36.51 10.19 -34.49
N ARG A 399 36.46 8.87 -34.73
CA ARG A 399 35.94 8.27 -35.99
C ARG A 399 34.41 8.35 -36.13
N LEU A 400 33.72 9.01 -35.20
CA LEU A 400 32.28 9.14 -35.23
C LEU A 400 31.79 10.13 -36.30
N PRO A 401 30.59 9.91 -36.89
CA PRO A 401 29.98 10.88 -37.79
C PRO A 401 29.91 12.26 -37.16
N ARG A 402 30.17 13.34 -37.86
CA ARG A 402 30.25 14.72 -37.35
C ARG A 402 28.97 15.15 -36.61
N ALA A 403 27.80 14.73 -37.08
CA ALA A 403 26.52 15.01 -36.40
C ALA A 403 26.44 14.35 -35.01
N VAL A 404 26.97 13.14 -34.85
CA VAL A 404 27.02 12.41 -33.58
C VAL A 404 28.02 13.03 -32.63
N SER A 405 29.24 13.31 -33.08
CA SER A 405 30.29 13.91 -32.24
C SER A 405 29.90 15.30 -31.72
N LEU A 406 29.25 16.13 -32.55
CA LEU A 406 28.70 17.41 -32.15
C LEU A 406 27.54 17.22 -31.15
N GLY A 407 26.67 16.23 -31.37
CA GLY A 407 25.59 15.90 -30.46
C GLY A 407 26.06 15.51 -29.07
N LEU A 408 27.05 14.63 -28.97
CA LEU A 408 27.65 14.18 -27.70
C LEU A 408 28.36 15.31 -26.93
N GLY A 409 28.91 16.31 -27.63
CA GLY A 409 29.53 17.48 -26.98
C GLY A 409 28.56 18.54 -26.45
N GLN A 410 27.32 18.54 -26.93
CA GLN A 410 26.31 19.56 -26.57
C GLN A 410 25.95 19.63 -25.08
N PRO A 411 25.76 18.54 -24.36
CA PRO A 411 25.41 18.55 -22.93
C PRO A 411 26.40 19.38 -22.08
N PHE A 412 27.66 19.36 -22.45
CA PHE A 412 28.74 20.02 -21.70
C PHE A 412 28.84 21.53 -21.96
N THR A 413 28.18 22.03 -22.99
CA THR A 413 28.17 23.48 -23.29
C THR A 413 27.17 24.25 -22.41
N ARG A 414 26.11 23.59 -21.91
CA ARG A 414 25.06 24.19 -21.08
C ARG A 414 24.66 23.25 -19.92
N PRO A 415 25.55 23.05 -18.93
CA PRO A 415 25.38 21.99 -17.93
C PRO A 415 24.09 22.13 -17.09
N GLY A 416 23.62 23.34 -16.80
CA GLY A 416 22.40 23.54 -16.02
C GLY A 416 21.14 22.97 -16.68
N ARG A 417 21.03 23.04 -18.02
CA ARG A 417 19.89 22.45 -18.73
C ARG A 417 20.01 20.96 -18.92
N SER A 418 21.22 20.51 -19.18
CA SER A 418 21.51 19.07 -19.24
C SER A 418 21.15 18.39 -17.93
N LEU A 419 21.45 19.04 -16.79
CA LEU A 419 21.08 18.55 -15.46
C LEU A 419 19.56 18.45 -15.29
N LEU A 420 18.77 19.41 -15.80
CA LEU A 420 17.31 19.35 -15.71
C LEU A 420 16.72 18.20 -16.53
N ILE A 421 17.28 17.90 -17.71
CA ILE A 421 16.86 16.74 -18.52
C ILE A 421 17.25 15.45 -17.79
N VAL A 422 18.49 15.36 -17.30
CA VAL A 422 18.97 14.20 -16.51
C VAL A 422 18.08 13.98 -15.30
N ALA A 423 17.74 15.04 -14.54
CA ALA A 423 16.86 14.94 -13.37
C ALA A 423 15.46 14.48 -13.71
N ALA A 424 14.87 14.96 -14.82
CA ALA A 424 13.55 14.49 -15.27
C ALA A 424 13.55 13.01 -15.65
N VAL A 425 14.58 12.56 -16.39
CA VAL A 425 14.73 11.16 -16.77
C VAL A 425 15.05 10.30 -15.55
N LEU A 426 15.92 10.76 -14.66
CA LEU A 426 16.25 10.09 -13.40
C LEU A 426 14.97 9.79 -12.60
N LEU A 427 14.13 10.80 -12.33
CA LEU A 427 12.90 10.64 -11.59
C LEU A 427 11.91 9.68 -12.30
N GLY A 428 11.81 9.79 -13.63
CA GLY A 428 10.99 8.87 -14.42
C GLY A 428 11.49 7.43 -14.32
N VAL A 429 12.79 7.19 -14.49
CA VAL A 429 13.38 5.84 -14.39
C VAL A 429 13.31 5.31 -12.94
N THR A 430 13.50 6.17 -11.93
CA THR A 430 13.31 5.81 -10.53
C THR A 430 11.89 5.24 -10.31
N SER A 431 10.86 5.91 -10.81
CA SER A 431 9.47 5.44 -10.70
C SER A 431 9.24 4.12 -11.42
N VAL A 432 9.73 3.99 -12.66
CA VAL A 432 9.61 2.73 -13.44
C VAL A 432 10.33 1.59 -12.75
N THR A 433 11.54 1.85 -12.22
CA THR A 433 12.31 0.85 -11.47
C THR A 433 11.57 0.41 -10.23
N LEU A 434 11.11 1.34 -9.40
CA LEU A 434 10.30 1.04 -8.21
C LEU A 434 9.10 0.14 -8.54
N THR A 435 8.30 0.53 -9.55
CA THR A 435 7.11 -0.23 -9.95
C THR A 435 7.44 -1.61 -10.48
N THR A 436 8.50 -1.72 -11.31
CA THR A 436 8.93 -3.00 -11.85
C THR A 436 9.42 -3.93 -10.75
N GLY A 437 10.19 -3.40 -9.78
CA GLY A 437 10.64 -4.15 -8.62
C GLY A 437 9.46 -4.67 -7.80
N LEU A 438 8.53 -3.78 -7.47
CA LEU A 438 7.33 -4.13 -6.69
C LEU A 438 6.48 -5.19 -7.40
N SER A 439 6.18 -4.99 -8.68
CA SER A 439 5.43 -5.96 -9.48
C SER A 439 6.09 -7.34 -9.50
N ARG A 440 7.41 -7.39 -9.65
CA ARG A 440 8.16 -8.64 -9.64
C ARG A 440 8.17 -9.32 -8.28
N SER A 441 8.33 -8.56 -7.19
CA SER A 441 8.27 -9.09 -5.83
C SER A 441 6.89 -9.68 -5.52
N PHE A 442 5.80 -9.02 -5.92
CA PHE A 442 4.45 -9.54 -5.72
C PHE A 442 4.15 -10.76 -6.62
N VAL A 443 4.58 -10.74 -7.88
CA VAL A 443 4.44 -11.91 -8.76
C VAL A 443 5.22 -13.10 -8.21
N ALA A 444 6.45 -12.88 -7.70
CA ALA A 444 7.24 -13.93 -7.07
C ALA A 444 6.57 -14.46 -5.80
N LEU A 445 6.00 -13.59 -4.96
CA LEU A 445 5.29 -13.97 -3.74
C LEU A 445 4.12 -14.90 -4.05
N VAL A 446 3.29 -14.55 -5.04
CA VAL A 446 2.13 -15.37 -5.42
C VAL A 446 2.57 -16.68 -6.09
N ALA A 447 3.59 -16.63 -6.94
CA ALA A 447 4.11 -17.83 -7.60
C ALA A 447 4.70 -18.82 -6.59
N GLU A 448 5.46 -18.35 -5.59
CA GLU A 448 6.03 -19.23 -4.56
C GLU A 448 5.01 -19.66 -3.52
N GLY A 449 4.04 -18.81 -3.16
CA GLY A 449 2.95 -19.16 -2.24
C GLY A 449 2.03 -20.25 -2.77
N GLN A 450 1.92 -20.35 -4.10
CA GLN A 450 1.12 -21.38 -4.79
C GLN A 450 1.95 -22.58 -5.27
N GLY A 451 3.29 -22.54 -5.13
CA GLY A 451 4.21 -23.53 -5.70
C GLY A 451 4.31 -23.48 -7.22
N ASP A 452 5.28 -24.21 -7.78
CA ASP A 452 5.55 -24.26 -9.24
C ASP A 452 4.55 -25.15 -10.02
N GLY A 453 3.42 -25.52 -9.43
CA GLY A 453 2.49 -26.46 -10.01
C GLY A 453 1.04 -26.00 -9.98
N LEU A 454 0.22 -26.64 -10.80
CA LEU A 454 -1.22 -26.51 -10.75
C LEU A 454 -1.72 -27.25 -9.50
N HIS A 455 -2.61 -26.61 -8.74
CA HIS A 455 -3.14 -27.15 -7.50
C HIS A 455 -4.60 -27.54 -7.65
N VAL A 456 -4.99 -28.52 -6.87
CA VAL A 456 -6.39 -28.89 -6.66
C VAL A 456 -6.63 -28.94 -5.16
N ASP A 457 -7.55 -28.12 -4.69
CA ASP A 457 -7.99 -28.19 -3.30
C ASP A 457 -9.12 -29.20 -3.16
N VAL A 458 -8.98 -29.97 -2.12
CA VAL A 458 -9.94 -31.02 -1.75
C VAL A 458 -10.45 -30.68 -0.37
N THR A 459 -11.75 -30.49 -0.26
CA THR A 459 -12.40 -30.21 1.03
C THR A 459 -13.08 -31.48 1.50
N ARG A 460 -12.88 -31.82 2.76
CA ARG A 460 -13.57 -32.95 3.39
C ARG A 460 -14.99 -32.55 3.73
N GLU A 461 -15.96 -33.29 3.25
CA GLU A 461 -17.36 -33.11 3.66
C GLU A 461 -17.57 -33.65 5.08
N PRO A 462 -18.36 -32.92 5.95
CA PRO A 462 -18.51 -33.29 7.36
C PRO A 462 -19.21 -34.65 7.59
N GLU A 463 -20.18 -35.03 6.75
CA GLU A 463 -20.97 -36.25 6.91
C GLU A 463 -20.56 -37.32 5.91
N GLY A 464 -20.15 -38.49 6.41
CA GLY A 464 -19.82 -39.66 5.57
C GLY A 464 -18.45 -39.62 4.89
N ALA A 465 -17.64 -38.64 5.19
CA ALA A 465 -16.30 -38.51 4.59
C ALA A 465 -15.38 -39.66 5.05
N PRO A 466 -14.52 -40.17 4.15
CA PRO A 466 -13.49 -41.17 4.51
C PRO A 466 -12.56 -40.58 5.58
N SER A 467 -11.92 -41.45 6.37
CA SER A 467 -10.92 -41.03 7.34
C SER A 467 -9.78 -40.21 6.66
N ASP A 468 -9.06 -39.38 7.43
CA ASP A 468 -7.90 -38.63 6.91
C ASP A 468 -6.91 -39.56 6.15
N ALA A 469 -6.54 -40.67 6.74
CA ALA A 469 -5.66 -41.66 6.11
C ALA A 469 -6.23 -42.20 4.78
N ALA A 470 -7.50 -42.54 4.75
CA ALA A 470 -8.13 -43.05 3.52
C ALA A 470 -8.22 -41.96 2.43
N THR A 471 -8.42 -40.72 2.80
CA THR A 471 -8.41 -39.57 1.86
C THR A 471 -7.01 -39.37 1.28
N VAL A 472 -5.99 -39.37 2.14
CA VAL A 472 -4.58 -39.25 1.75
C VAL A 472 -4.18 -40.35 0.81
N ASP A 473 -4.52 -41.63 1.15
CA ASP A 473 -4.18 -42.80 0.33
C ASP A 473 -4.87 -42.74 -1.04
N ARG A 474 -6.14 -42.35 -1.08
CA ARG A 474 -6.88 -42.17 -2.36
C ARG A 474 -6.24 -41.11 -3.23
N LEU A 475 -5.93 -39.92 -2.66
CA LEU A 475 -5.34 -38.80 -3.41
C LEU A 475 -3.92 -39.15 -3.89
N ARG A 476 -3.11 -39.86 -3.09
CA ARG A 476 -1.78 -40.32 -3.49
C ARG A 476 -1.82 -41.37 -4.57
N GLY A 477 -2.86 -42.20 -4.56
CA GLY A 477 -3.07 -43.22 -5.58
C GLY A 477 -3.58 -42.73 -6.93
N LEU A 478 -4.00 -41.44 -7.01
CA LEU A 478 -4.47 -40.88 -8.27
C LEU A 478 -3.29 -40.48 -9.19
N PRO A 479 -3.35 -40.88 -10.48
CA PRO A 479 -2.34 -40.53 -11.47
C PRO A 479 -2.23 -38.99 -11.62
N GLY A 480 -1.00 -38.48 -11.55
CA GLY A 480 -0.71 -37.06 -11.69
C GLY A 480 -0.58 -36.30 -10.37
N THR A 481 -0.55 -36.99 -9.23
CA THR A 481 -0.24 -36.41 -7.91
C THR A 481 1.26 -36.33 -7.71
N ALA A 482 1.83 -35.12 -7.68
CA ALA A 482 3.24 -34.91 -7.43
C ALA A 482 3.56 -34.70 -5.93
N ALA A 483 2.69 -33.99 -5.21
CA ALA A 483 2.81 -33.80 -3.76
C ALA A 483 1.44 -33.56 -3.14
N LEU A 484 1.30 -33.89 -1.88
CA LEU A 484 0.06 -33.77 -1.12
C LEU A 484 0.34 -33.14 0.25
N ILE A 485 -0.33 -32.05 0.54
CA ILE A 485 -0.33 -31.39 1.84
C ILE A 485 -1.74 -31.47 2.40
N SER A 486 -1.87 -31.91 3.64
CA SER A 486 -3.11 -31.78 4.40
C SER A 486 -3.01 -30.61 5.38
N ARG A 487 -4.07 -29.82 5.48
CA ARG A 487 -4.21 -28.68 6.39
C ARG A 487 -5.36 -28.93 7.34
N GLY A 488 -5.09 -28.74 8.61
CA GLY A 488 -6.11 -28.64 9.64
C GLY A 488 -6.01 -27.28 10.33
N LEU A 489 -7.11 -26.89 10.95
CA LEU A 489 -7.22 -25.65 11.68
C LEU A 489 -7.98 -25.95 12.99
N THR A 490 -7.45 -25.46 14.09
CA THR A 490 -8.15 -25.47 15.38
C THR A 490 -8.07 -24.08 16.00
N ARG A 491 -8.94 -23.81 16.97
CA ARG A 491 -8.92 -22.56 17.71
C ARG A 491 -8.36 -22.79 19.09
N ALA A 492 -7.52 -21.85 19.53
CA ALA A 492 -6.96 -21.87 20.86
C ALA A 492 -7.03 -20.46 21.45
N ASN A 493 -6.98 -20.33 22.75
CA ASN A 493 -6.82 -19.07 23.44
C ASN A 493 -5.35 -18.84 23.76
N LEU A 494 -4.91 -17.60 23.67
CA LEU A 494 -3.57 -17.21 24.05
C LEU A 494 -3.54 -17.02 25.59
N ALA A 495 -2.59 -17.64 26.27
CA ALA A 495 -2.46 -17.49 27.71
C ALA A 495 -2.21 -16.03 28.09
N GLY A 496 -3.00 -15.50 29.03
CA GLY A 496 -2.92 -14.10 29.45
C GLY A 496 -3.63 -13.11 28.50
N SER A 497 -4.40 -13.61 27.51
CA SER A 497 -5.23 -12.80 26.64
C SER A 497 -6.61 -13.46 26.45
N PRO A 498 -7.70 -12.70 26.38
CA PRO A 498 -9.01 -13.23 26.03
C PRO A 498 -9.13 -13.56 24.53
N GLU A 499 -8.09 -13.31 23.76
CA GLU A 499 -8.09 -13.48 22.31
C GLU A 499 -8.04 -14.95 21.91
N THR A 500 -8.85 -15.29 20.92
CA THR A 500 -8.81 -16.58 20.26
C THR A 500 -7.88 -16.49 19.05
N VAL A 501 -6.95 -17.43 18.93
CA VAL A 501 -6.01 -17.55 17.82
C VAL A 501 -6.37 -18.75 16.96
N PHE A 502 -6.13 -18.63 15.68
CA PHE A 502 -6.25 -19.72 14.72
C PHE A 502 -4.93 -20.48 14.64
N VAL A 503 -4.99 -21.77 14.97
CA VAL A 503 -3.82 -22.65 14.98
C VAL A 503 -3.90 -23.56 13.79
N ASP A 504 -3.20 -23.20 12.72
CA ASP A 504 -3.02 -24.03 11.53
C ASP A 504 -2.01 -25.14 11.80
N PHE A 505 -2.26 -26.33 11.27
CA PHE A 505 -1.27 -27.40 11.23
C PHE A 505 -1.26 -28.07 9.86
N TYR A 506 -0.09 -28.46 9.41
CA TYR A 506 0.12 -29.02 8.08
C TYR A 506 0.87 -30.33 8.18
N ALA A 507 0.39 -31.35 7.44
CA ALA A 507 1.04 -32.65 7.36
C ALA A 507 1.27 -33.08 5.89
N GLY A 508 2.07 -34.08 5.67
CA GLY A 508 2.44 -34.54 4.33
C GLY A 508 3.71 -33.87 3.81
N ASP A 509 3.70 -33.44 2.56
CA ASP A 509 4.89 -32.91 1.88
C ASP A 509 5.15 -31.43 2.23
N THR A 510 5.40 -31.15 3.52
CA THR A 510 5.56 -29.78 4.04
C THR A 510 6.74 -29.00 3.44
N ARG A 511 7.62 -29.66 2.68
CA ARG A 511 8.69 -28.96 1.91
C ARG A 511 8.09 -27.99 0.89
N GLU A 512 6.90 -28.26 0.37
CA GLU A 512 6.18 -27.36 -0.53
C GLU A 512 5.73 -26.06 0.13
N LEU A 513 5.69 -26.01 1.47
CA LEU A 513 5.30 -24.84 2.25
C LEU A 513 6.46 -23.84 2.48
N HIS A 514 7.68 -24.14 1.99
CA HIS A 514 8.82 -23.23 2.17
C HIS A 514 8.58 -21.85 1.53
N GLY A 515 7.76 -21.78 0.48
CA GLY A 515 7.33 -20.51 -0.11
C GLY A 515 6.49 -19.63 0.81
N ARG A 516 5.87 -20.20 1.84
CA ARG A 516 5.07 -19.47 2.85
C ARG A 516 5.90 -18.95 4.02
N LEU A 517 7.20 -19.19 4.06
CA LEU A 517 8.11 -18.68 5.07
C LEU A 517 8.87 -17.46 4.57
N ALA A 518 8.76 -16.36 5.30
CA ALA A 518 9.58 -15.18 5.10
C ALA A 518 10.95 -15.34 5.71
N GLN A 519 11.01 -15.86 6.96
CA GLN A 519 12.23 -16.05 7.71
C GLN A 519 12.16 -17.30 8.59
N GLY A 520 13.32 -17.84 8.94
CA GLY A 520 13.41 -19.01 9.82
C GLY A 520 13.17 -20.32 9.11
N ARG A 521 12.55 -21.27 9.81
CA ARG A 521 12.24 -22.59 9.28
C ARG A 521 10.82 -23.04 9.63
N TRP A 522 10.32 -24.02 8.94
CA TRP A 522 9.05 -24.67 9.25
C TRP A 522 9.14 -25.44 10.59
N PRO A 523 8.06 -25.44 11.40
CA PRO A 523 8.00 -26.22 12.64
C PRO A 523 8.22 -27.73 12.38
N THR A 524 9.16 -28.34 13.07
CA THR A 524 9.51 -29.77 12.93
C THR A 524 9.32 -30.55 14.21
N SER A 525 9.11 -29.91 15.35
CA SER A 525 8.87 -30.53 16.66
C SER A 525 7.62 -30.00 17.34
N VAL A 526 7.15 -30.72 18.36
CA VAL A 526 5.87 -30.46 19.06
C VAL A 526 5.82 -29.08 19.74
N ASP A 527 6.96 -28.57 20.13
CA ASP A 527 7.10 -27.27 20.82
C ASP A 527 7.43 -26.10 19.88
N GLU A 528 7.27 -26.30 18.59
CA GLU A 528 7.62 -25.31 17.58
C GLU A 528 6.41 -24.78 16.80
N GLY A 529 6.51 -23.48 16.44
CA GLY A 529 5.51 -22.81 15.62
C GLY A 529 6.11 -21.77 14.69
N ALA A 530 5.34 -21.34 13.72
CA ALA A 530 5.60 -20.21 12.86
C ALA A 530 4.41 -19.24 12.92
N ALA A 531 4.69 -17.96 13.08
CA ALA A 531 3.66 -16.94 13.25
C ALA A 531 3.62 -15.97 12.08
N SER A 532 2.46 -15.39 11.82
CA SER A 532 2.32 -14.33 10.84
C SER A 532 3.06 -13.05 11.27
N PRO A 533 3.47 -12.18 10.33
CA PRO A 533 4.05 -10.88 10.67
C PRO A 533 3.09 -10.03 11.52
N ALA A 534 1.79 -10.12 11.24
CA ALA A 534 0.77 -9.41 11.99
C ALA A 534 0.66 -9.93 13.43
N PHE A 535 0.68 -11.25 13.63
CA PHE A 535 0.68 -11.87 14.96
C PHE A 535 1.89 -11.40 15.80
N LEU A 536 3.09 -11.46 15.23
CA LEU A 536 4.32 -11.05 15.91
C LEU A 536 4.25 -9.59 16.39
N ARG A 537 3.80 -8.69 15.53
CA ARG A 537 3.66 -7.26 15.88
C ARG A 537 2.57 -6.99 16.89
N THR A 538 1.41 -7.61 16.73
CA THR A 538 0.26 -7.40 17.63
C THR A 538 0.59 -7.80 19.06
N HIS A 539 1.35 -8.89 19.22
CA HIS A 539 1.72 -9.40 20.54
C HIS A 539 3.12 -8.96 21.03
N GLY A 540 3.82 -8.11 20.24
CA GLY A 540 5.17 -7.64 20.60
C GLY A 540 6.21 -8.76 20.67
N LEU A 541 6.05 -9.81 19.86
CA LEU A 541 6.86 -11.00 19.84
C LEU A 541 7.85 -10.99 18.69
N ALA A 542 8.97 -11.70 18.86
CA ALA A 542 9.96 -11.92 17.84
C ALA A 542 10.20 -13.43 17.62
N ARG A 543 10.85 -13.76 16.53
CA ARG A 543 11.32 -15.13 16.31
C ARG A 543 12.30 -15.53 17.40
N GLY A 544 12.06 -16.70 18.00
CA GLY A 544 12.78 -17.23 19.17
C GLY A 544 11.97 -17.19 20.45
N ASP A 545 10.99 -16.29 20.55
CA ASP A 545 10.09 -16.18 21.69
C ASP A 545 9.15 -17.39 21.79
N SER A 546 8.54 -17.55 22.95
CA SER A 546 7.60 -18.64 23.20
C SER A 546 6.24 -18.08 23.58
N VAL A 547 5.20 -18.67 23.03
CA VAL A 547 3.80 -18.39 23.40
C VAL A 547 3.17 -19.63 24.03
N THR A 548 2.27 -19.44 24.97
CA THR A 548 1.47 -20.52 25.53
C THR A 548 0.06 -20.43 24.98
N ILE A 549 -0.37 -21.49 24.33
CA ILE A 549 -1.72 -21.64 23.78
C ILE A 549 -2.51 -22.66 24.59
N LEU A 550 -3.82 -22.39 24.75
CA LEU A 550 -4.73 -23.20 25.53
C LEU A 550 -5.96 -23.58 24.70
N THR A 551 -6.30 -24.86 24.72
CA THR A 551 -7.59 -25.31 24.17
C THR A 551 -8.04 -26.55 24.92
N HIS A 552 -9.34 -26.72 25.15
CA HIS A 552 -9.93 -27.88 25.85
C HIS A 552 -9.28 -28.22 27.21
N GLY A 553 -8.76 -27.22 27.94
CA GLY A 553 -8.03 -27.43 29.19
C GLY A 553 -6.55 -27.88 29.03
N HIS A 554 -6.12 -28.17 27.81
CA HIS A 554 -4.74 -28.50 27.50
C HIS A 554 -3.93 -27.24 27.27
N ARG A 555 -2.64 -27.28 27.67
CA ARG A 555 -1.68 -26.19 27.46
C ARG A 555 -0.53 -26.69 26.60
N SER A 556 -0.13 -25.88 25.63
CA SER A 556 1.10 -26.12 24.89
C SER A 556 1.94 -24.87 24.83
N ARG A 557 3.23 -24.98 25.16
CA ARG A 557 4.20 -23.89 24.98
C ARG A 557 4.86 -24.07 23.63
N VAL A 558 4.73 -23.07 22.77
CA VAL A 558 5.21 -23.09 21.40
C VAL A 558 6.28 -22.03 21.20
N ARG A 559 7.47 -22.43 20.77
CA ARG A 559 8.56 -21.52 20.40
C ARG A 559 8.44 -21.14 18.94
N LEU A 560 8.50 -19.86 18.64
CA LEU A 560 8.37 -19.31 17.30
C LEU A 560 9.68 -19.45 16.53
N VAL A 561 9.79 -20.45 15.65
CA VAL A 561 10.99 -20.76 14.86
C VAL A 561 10.95 -20.21 13.45
N GLY A 562 9.77 -19.82 12.98
CA GLY A 562 9.54 -19.26 11.66
C GLY A 562 8.61 -18.05 11.66
N GLU A 563 8.76 -17.22 10.65
CA GLU A 563 7.86 -16.12 10.31
C GLU A 563 7.23 -16.43 8.96
N LEU A 564 5.89 -16.39 8.89
CA LEU A 564 5.13 -16.61 7.66
C LEU A 564 5.26 -15.39 6.74
N THR A 565 4.99 -15.56 5.46
CA THR A 565 4.96 -14.46 4.48
C THR A 565 3.78 -13.51 4.70
N ASP A 566 2.65 -14.06 5.13
CA ASP A 566 1.38 -13.36 5.32
C ASP A 566 0.56 -14.02 6.44
N GLY A 567 -0.58 -13.46 6.73
CA GLY A 567 -1.54 -13.98 7.70
C GLY A 567 -2.08 -12.91 8.64
N GLY A 568 -3.24 -13.22 9.25
CA GLY A 568 -3.91 -12.34 10.22
C GLY A 568 -3.14 -12.20 11.55
N PRO A 569 -3.61 -11.27 12.41
CA PRO A 569 -3.01 -11.05 13.73
C PRO A 569 -3.23 -12.23 14.70
N ASP A 570 -4.05 -13.17 14.31
CA ASP A 570 -4.46 -14.38 15.02
C ASP A 570 -3.94 -15.68 14.40
N ALA A 571 -3.08 -15.61 13.35
CA ALA A 571 -2.61 -16.77 12.61
C ALA A 571 -1.29 -17.31 13.18
N LEU A 572 -1.32 -18.59 13.60
CA LEU A 572 -0.19 -19.35 14.11
C LEU A 572 -0.17 -20.73 13.45
N ALA A 573 0.92 -21.11 12.82
CA ALA A 573 1.13 -22.46 12.30
C ALA A 573 1.98 -23.29 13.28
N VAL A 574 1.55 -24.51 13.60
CA VAL A 574 2.24 -25.41 14.51
C VAL A 574 2.50 -26.78 13.90
N HIS A 575 3.33 -27.57 14.56
CA HIS A 575 3.52 -28.97 14.19
C HIS A 575 2.21 -29.78 14.42
N PRO A 576 1.84 -30.73 13.56
CA PRO A 576 0.61 -31.52 13.70
C PRO A 576 0.47 -32.23 15.05
N ALA A 577 1.57 -32.67 15.64
CA ALA A 577 1.55 -33.28 16.97
C ALA A 577 1.20 -32.29 18.08
N THR A 578 1.58 -31.00 17.94
CA THR A 578 1.15 -29.93 18.85
C THR A 578 -0.35 -29.72 18.78
N ALA A 579 -0.91 -29.68 17.58
CA ALA A 579 -2.36 -29.54 17.39
C ALA A 579 -3.11 -30.70 18.00
N ARG A 580 -2.63 -31.96 17.83
CA ARG A 580 -3.23 -33.15 18.45
C ARG A 580 -3.05 -33.21 19.98
N ALA A 581 -1.97 -32.64 20.51
CA ALA A 581 -1.78 -32.54 21.96
C ALA A 581 -2.74 -31.51 22.58
N LEU A 582 -3.09 -30.47 21.85
CA LEU A 582 -4.09 -29.48 22.24
C LEU A 582 -5.51 -30.03 22.06
N ASP A 583 -5.78 -30.62 20.92
CA ASP A 583 -7.06 -31.25 20.58
C ASP A 583 -6.80 -32.60 19.90
N PRO A 584 -7.00 -33.73 20.60
CA PRO A 584 -6.80 -35.07 20.04
C PRO A 584 -7.66 -35.37 18.81
N ARG A 585 -8.67 -34.57 18.53
CA ARG A 585 -9.59 -34.72 17.39
C ARG A 585 -9.24 -33.77 16.25
N ALA A 586 -8.23 -32.92 16.41
CA ALA A 586 -7.78 -32.06 15.33
C ALA A 586 -7.42 -32.92 14.11
N THR A 587 -8.25 -32.84 13.09
CA THR A 587 -8.08 -33.58 11.83
C THR A 587 -7.98 -32.58 10.68
N PRO A 588 -7.20 -32.90 9.66
CA PRO A 588 -7.20 -32.12 8.45
C PRO A 588 -8.59 -32.09 7.80
N TYR A 589 -8.96 -30.94 7.25
CA TYR A 589 -10.21 -30.75 6.52
C TYR A 589 -9.98 -30.29 5.08
N GLU A 590 -8.78 -29.84 4.78
CA GLU A 590 -8.39 -29.34 3.47
C GLU A 590 -7.11 -30.06 3.00
N TYR A 591 -7.08 -30.46 1.74
CA TYR A 591 -5.93 -31.09 1.13
C TYR A 591 -5.57 -30.33 -0.14
N THR A 592 -4.34 -29.89 -0.25
CA THR A 592 -3.81 -29.28 -1.45
C THR A 592 -2.93 -30.28 -2.18
N VAL A 593 -3.31 -30.57 -3.42
CA VAL A 593 -2.59 -31.49 -4.29
C VAL A 593 -1.82 -30.71 -5.33
N ARG A 594 -0.50 -30.84 -5.33
CA ARG A 594 0.33 -30.37 -6.43
C ARG A 594 0.34 -31.42 -7.53
N LEU A 595 0.06 -30.97 -8.76
CA LEU A 595 -0.04 -31.87 -9.91
C LEU A 595 1.33 -32.02 -10.61
N GLU A 596 1.54 -33.19 -11.21
CA GLU A 596 2.66 -33.41 -12.12
C GLU A 596 2.56 -32.53 -13.37
N LYS A 597 3.71 -32.18 -13.94
CA LYS A 597 3.75 -31.35 -15.16
C LYS A 597 2.98 -32.03 -16.30
N GLY A 598 2.05 -31.30 -16.88
CA GLY A 598 1.20 -31.80 -17.97
C GLY A 598 -0.15 -32.35 -17.53
N THR A 599 -0.41 -32.47 -16.22
CA THR A 599 -1.72 -32.92 -15.71
C THR A 599 -2.71 -31.77 -15.71
N ALA A 600 -3.84 -31.91 -16.39
CA ALA A 600 -4.89 -30.89 -16.42
C ALA A 600 -5.69 -30.90 -15.08
N PRO A 601 -5.79 -29.74 -14.36
CA PRO A 601 -6.44 -29.67 -13.04
C PRO A 601 -7.90 -30.08 -13.07
N VAL A 602 -8.63 -29.71 -14.11
CA VAL A 602 -10.05 -30.05 -14.27
C VAL A 602 -10.24 -31.58 -14.42
N ALA A 603 -9.36 -32.22 -15.19
CA ALA A 603 -9.40 -33.65 -15.37
C ALA A 603 -9.03 -34.42 -14.09
N TYR A 604 -8.04 -33.90 -13.35
CA TYR A 604 -7.68 -34.45 -12.03
C TYR A 604 -8.82 -34.31 -11.03
N ALA A 605 -9.39 -33.10 -10.89
CA ALA A 605 -10.52 -32.84 -9.99
C ALA A 605 -11.74 -33.76 -10.32
N LYS A 606 -12.00 -34.03 -11.62
CA LYS A 606 -13.05 -34.96 -12.02
C LYS A 606 -12.76 -36.40 -11.55
N ARG A 607 -11.51 -36.86 -11.64
CA ARG A 607 -11.11 -38.20 -11.12
C ARG A 607 -11.20 -38.26 -9.60
N ALA A 608 -10.75 -37.22 -8.89
CA ALA A 608 -10.86 -37.14 -7.45
C ALA A 608 -12.31 -37.19 -6.98
N ARG A 609 -13.23 -36.47 -7.64
CA ARG A 609 -14.67 -36.55 -7.34
C ARG A 609 -15.24 -37.96 -7.60
N ALA A 610 -14.81 -38.62 -8.67
CA ALA A 610 -15.23 -40.00 -8.95
C ALA A 610 -14.74 -41.00 -7.89
N SER A 611 -13.66 -40.67 -7.14
CA SER A 611 -13.19 -41.48 -5.99
C SER A 611 -13.86 -41.10 -4.66
N GLY A 612 -14.88 -40.23 -4.69
CA GLY A 612 -15.63 -39.83 -3.49
C GLY A 612 -14.99 -38.69 -2.68
N VAL A 613 -14.15 -37.87 -3.31
CA VAL A 613 -13.48 -36.76 -2.64
C VAL A 613 -13.86 -35.44 -3.34
N SER A 614 -14.43 -34.46 -2.61
CA SER A 614 -14.80 -33.19 -3.19
C SER A 614 -13.56 -32.41 -3.58
N ALA A 615 -13.33 -32.22 -4.87
CA ALA A 615 -12.12 -31.60 -5.41
C ALA A 615 -12.46 -30.46 -6.36
N THR A 616 -11.82 -29.30 -6.16
CA THR A 616 -11.98 -28.11 -6.99
C THR A 616 -10.62 -27.67 -7.53
N PRO A 617 -10.51 -27.41 -8.84
CA PRO A 617 -9.27 -26.83 -9.38
C PRO A 617 -9.12 -25.41 -8.85
N VAL A 618 -7.96 -25.12 -8.28
CA VAL A 618 -7.64 -23.75 -7.78
C VAL A 618 -7.15 -22.93 -8.94
N ALA A 619 -7.88 -21.87 -9.26
CA ALA A 619 -7.33 -20.79 -10.06
C ALA A 619 -6.47 -19.90 -9.16
N PRO A 620 -5.25 -19.52 -9.60
CA PRO A 620 -4.43 -18.62 -8.80
C PRO A 620 -5.19 -17.32 -8.51
N ASP A 621 -5.35 -17.00 -7.24
CA ASP A 621 -5.92 -15.71 -6.87
C ASP A 621 -4.92 -14.59 -7.21
N ARG A 622 -5.18 -13.94 -8.33
CA ARG A 622 -4.38 -12.82 -8.85
C ARG A 622 -4.96 -11.47 -8.47
N THR A 623 -5.99 -11.40 -7.66
CA THR A 623 -6.72 -10.16 -7.35
C THR A 623 -5.77 -9.10 -6.77
N VAL A 624 -4.99 -9.45 -5.75
CA VAL A 624 -4.01 -8.54 -5.11
C VAL A 624 -2.91 -8.16 -6.10
N VAL A 625 -2.36 -9.13 -6.84
CA VAL A 625 -1.32 -8.85 -7.86
C VAL A 625 -1.86 -7.94 -8.94
N THR A 626 -3.05 -8.22 -9.46
CA THR A 626 -3.68 -7.39 -10.50
C THR A 626 -3.94 -5.98 -10.01
N ALA A 627 -4.41 -5.82 -8.77
CA ALA A 627 -4.63 -4.53 -8.14
C ALA A 627 -3.31 -3.74 -7.97
N VAL A 628 -2.29 -4.36 -7.37
CA VAL A 628 -0.99 -3.70 -7.13
C VAL A 628 -0.28 -3.38 -8.44
N VAL A 629 -0.21 -4.32 -9.38
CA VAL A 629 0.43 -4.14 -10.69
C VAL A 629 -0.35 -3.12 -11.52
N GLY A 630 -1.67 -3.21 -11.56
CA GLY A 630 -2.52 -2.28 -12.29
C GLY A 630 -2.37 -0.84 -11.77
N PHE A 631 -2.52 -0.65 -10.47
CA PHE A 631 -2.35 0.63 -9.80
C PHE A 631 -0.96 1.24 -10.05
N SER A 632 0.09 0.47 -9.76
CA SER A 632 1.47 0.90 -9.95
C SER A 632 1.77 1.24 -11.41
N SER A 633 1.19 0.51 -12.38
CA SER A 633 1.35 0.75 -13.81
C SER A 633 0.73 2.07 -14.25
N VAL A 634 -0.45 2.42 -13.73
CA VAL A 634 -1.10 3.70 -14.00
C VAL A 634 -0.24 4.86 -13.51
N PHE A 635 0.26 4.80 -12.27
CA PHE A 635 1.15 5.85 -11.73
C PHE A 635 2.45 5.95 -12.52
N THR A 636 3.05 4.82 -12.89
CA THR A 636 4.26 4.80 -13.71
C THR A 636 4.02 5.42 -15.08
N ALA A 637 2.90 5.12 -15.73
CA ALA A 637 2.54 5.73 -17.01
C ALA A 637 2.37 7.25 -16.89
N LEU A 638 1.69 7.72 -15.83
CA LEU A 638 1.52 9.15 -15.55
C LEU A 638 2.87 9.84 -15.33
N LEU A 639 3.73 9.30 -14.47
CA LEU A 639 5.04 9.89 -14.17
C LEU A 639 5.98 9.85 -15.39
N SER A 640 5.94 8.77 -16.18
CA SER A 640 6.69 8.65 -17.44
C SER A 640 6.22 9.67 -18.47
N ALA A 641 4.91 9.89 -18.58
CA ALA A 641 4.34 10.91 -19.47
C ALA A 641 4.77 12.32 -19.05
N ILE A 642 4.76 12.62 -17.74
CA ILE A 642 5.23 13.90 -17.20
C ILE A 642 6.73 14.09 -17.51
N ALA A 643 7.56 13.06 -17.28
CA ALA A 643 8.97 13.10 -17.58
C ALA A 643 9.23 13.33 -19.08
N ALA A 644 8.53 12.62 -19.97
CA ALA A 644 8.60 12.79 -21.41
C ALA A 644 8.20 14.19 -21.87
N LEU A 645 7.13 14.75 -21.29
CA LEU A 645 6.71 16.14 -21.54
C LEU A 645 7.73 17.16 -21.06
N GLY A 646 8.38 16.90 -19.92
CA GLY A 646 9.48 17.70 -19.42
C GLY A 646 10.68 17.71 -20.37
N VAL A 647 11.07 16.55 -20.88
CA VAL A 647 12.13 16.42 -21.90
C VAL A 647 11.73 17.12 -23.19
N LEU A 648 10.52 16.88 -23.70
CA LEU A 648 9.98 17.54 -24.91
C LEU A 648 10.07 19.06 -24.80
N HIS A 649 9.59 19.61 -23.66
CA HIS A 649 9.63 21.04 -23.41
C HIS A 649 11.05 21.60 -23.39
N ASN A 650 11.98 20.93 -22.70
CA ASN A 650 13.38 21.32 -22.63
C ASN A 650 14.06 21.34 -24.00
N VAL A 651 13.80 20.32 -24.81
CA VAL A 651 14.37 20.22 -26.16
C VAL A 651 13.80 21.29 -27.08
N LEU A 652 12.47 21.55 -27.01
CA LEU A 652 11.84 22.63 -27.75
C LEU A 652 12.50 23.98 -27.42
N LEU A 653 12.70 24.24 -26.15
CA LEU A 653 13.29 25.48 -25.69
C LEU A 653 14.75 25.62 -26.13
N SER A 654 15.55 24.54 -25.98
CA SER A 654 16.96 24.55 -26.40
C SER A 654 17.14 24.74 -27.89
N THR A 655 16.24 24.17 -28.71
CA THR A 655 16.25 24.36 -30.18
C THR A 655 15.84 25.78 -30.57
N TRP A 656 14.90 26.41 -29.88
CA TRP A 656 14.53 27.79 -30.13
C TRP A 656 15.68 28.78 -29.86
N GLU A 657 16.40 28.60 -28.78
CA GLU A 657 17.55 29.46 -28.44
C GLU A 657 18.74 29.29 -29.37
N ARG A 658 18.85 28.13 -29.99
CA ARG A 658 19.97 27.79 -30.90
C ARG A 658 19.64 28.03 -32.38
N ARG A 659 18.50 28.67 -32.68
CA ARG A 659 18.09 28.91 -34.09
C ARG A 659 19.19 29.51 -34.92
N ARG A 660 19.92 30.53 -34.41
CA ARG A 660 21.03 31.15 -35.11
C ARG A 660 22.19 30.19 -35.30
N GLU A 661 22.61 29.46 -34.26
CA GLU A 661 23.68 28.45 -34.36
C GLU A 661 23.33 27.37 -35.41
N LEU A 662 22.07 26.89 -35.37
CA LEU A 662 21.56 25.91 -36.35
C LEU A 662 21.48 26.50 -37.76
N GLY A 663 21.13 27.79 -37.90
CA GLY A 663 21.15 28.49 -39.19
C GLY A 663 22.53 28.55 -39.78
N VAL A 664 23.55 28.90 -38.99
CA VAL A 664 24.96 28.91 -39.40
C VAL A 664 25.44 27.52 -39.76
N LEU A 665 25.13 26.49 -39.00
CA LEU A 665 25.51 25.11 -39.33
C LEU A 665 24.87 24.64 -40.64
N LYS A 666 23.62 25.03 -40.91
CA LYS A 666 22.92 24.75 -42.17
C LYS A 666 23.52 25.52 -43.35
N SER A 667 23.95 26.77 -43.17
CA SER A 667 24.65 27.53 -44.23
C SER A 667 26.02 26.95 -44.56
N LEU A 668 26.66 26.26 -43.57
CA LEU A 668 27.89 25.50 -43.76
C LEU A 668 27.66 24.09 -44.36
N GLY A 669 26.44 23.78 -44.82
CA GLY A 669 26.14 22.53 -45.54
C GLY A 669 25.57 21.40 -44.68
N MET A 670 25.19 21.65 -43.42
CA MET A 670 24.57 20.62 -42.57
C MET A 670 23.15 20.27 -43.05
N THR A 671 22.91 19.01 -43.34
CA THR A 671 21.60 18.54 -43.81
C THR A 671 20.57 18.51 -42.71
N PRO A 672 19.24 18.61 -43.00
CA PRO A 672 18.16 18.50 -42.02
C PRO A 672 18.24 17.20 -41.19
N ARG A 673 18.62 16.08 -41.81
CA ARG A 673 18.80 14.79 -41.11
C ARG A 673 19.93 14.83 -40.09
N GLN A 674 21.04 15.49 -40.41
CA GLN A 674 22.18 15.66 -39.51
C GLN A 674 21.81 16.51 -38.28
N VAL A 675 20.96 17.54 -38.45
CA VAL A 675 20.42 18.36 -37.31
C VAL A 675 19.57 17.49 -36.38
N VAL A 676 18.72 16.62 -36.96
CA VAL A 676 17.91 15.69 -36.15
C VAL A 676 18.82 14.72 -35.37
N VAL A 677 19.75 14.07 -36.06
CA VAL A 677 20.71 13.13 -35.45
C VAL A 677 21.48 13.80 -34.31
N MET A 678 22.04 14.99 -34.56
CA MET A 678 22.78 15.76 -33.54
C MET A 678 21.93 16.01 -32.27
N THR A 679 20.70 16.46 -32.47
CA THR A 679 19.79 16.79 -31.33
C THR A 679 19.38 15.53 -30.59
N VAL A 680 18.97 14.48 -31.31
CA VAL A 680 18.54 13.20 -30.71
C VAL A 680 19.70 12.54 -29.97
N THR A 681 20.90 12.47 -30.55
CA THR A 681 22.08 11.89 -29.89
C THR A 681 22.43 12.61 -28.59
N SER A 682 22.34 13.94 -28.59
CA SER A 682 22.54 14.73 -27.35
C SER A 682 21.59 14.37 -26.22
N VAL A 683 20.31 14.21 -26.54
CA VAL A 683 19.28 13.92 -25.56
C VAL A 683 19.29 12.45 -25.14
N THR A 684 19.61 11.55 -26.07
CA THR A 684 19.77 10.10 -25.77
C THR A 684 20.93 9.87 -24.78
N LEU A 685 22.07 10.58 -24.94
CA LEU A 685 23.14 10.52 -23.95
C LEU A 685 22.69 10.95 -22.56
N LEU A 686 21.95 12.06 -22.47
CA LEU A 686 21.39 12.53 -21.19
C LEU A 686 20.37 11.53 -20.64
N GLY A 687 19.60 10.88 -21.52
CA GLY A 687 18.67 9.82 -21.16
C GLY A 687 19.37 8.59 -20.59
N LEU A 688 20.49 8.16 -21.19
CA LEU A 688 21.32 7.06 -20.68
C LEU A 688 21.90 7.39 -19.29
N VAL A 689 22.46 8.59 -19.14
CA VAL A 689 23.01 9.03 -17.84
C VAL A 689 21.92 9.13 -16.79
N GLY A 690 20.78 9.78 -17.10
CA GLY A 690 19.65 9.89 -16.19
C GLY A 690 19.04 8.53 -15.86
N GLY A 691 18.97 7.63 -16.86
CA GLY A 691 18.52 6.25 -16.68
C GLY A 691 19.40 5.46 -15.72
N ALA A 692 20.70 5.47 -15.94
CA ALA A 692 21.66 4.79 -15.07
C ALA A 692 21.63 5.33 -13.62
N LEU A 693 21.59 6.65 -13.48
CA LEU A 693 21.50 7.29 -12.17
C LEU A 693 20.15 7.06 -11.48
N GLY A 694 19.06 6.87 -12.23
CA GLY A 694 17.73 6.63 -11.71
C GLY A 694 17.50 5.21 -11.18
N LEU A 695 18.32 4.24 -11.61
CA LEU A 695 18.23 2.87 -11.10
C LEU A 695 18.50 2.79 -9.60
N VAL A 696 19.55 3.47 -9.12
CA VAL A 696 19.97 3.38 -7.71
C VAL A 696 18.86 3.81 -6.75
N PRO A 697 18.31 5.04 -6.86
CA PRO A 697 17.22 5.44 -5.98
C PRO A 697 15.96 4.61 -6.18
N GLY A 698 15.70 4.08 -7.40
CA GLY A 698 14.57 3.18 -7.65
C GLY A 698 14.70 1.85 -6.93
N ILE A 699 15.87 1.23 -6.95
CA ILE A 699 16.16 -0.03 -6.22
C ILE A 699 16.12 0.21 -4.71
N VAL A 700 16.70 1.32 -4.22
CA VAL A 700 16.65 1.67 -2.79
C VAL A 700 15.21 1.89 -2.34
N ALA A 701 14.43 2.66 -3.09
CA ALA A 701 13.02 2.90 -2.79
C ALA A 701 12.19 1.60 -2.79
N HIS A 702 12.45 0.69 -3.74
CA HIS A 702 11.83 -0.63 -3.78
C HIS A 702 12.17 -1.45 -2.52
N ARG A 703 13.46 -1.54 -2.12
CA ARG A 703 13.85 -2.29 -0.92
C ARG A 703 13.22 -1.70 0.34
N VAL A 704 13.31 -0.38 0.52
CA VAL A 704 12.68 0.31 1.65
C VAL A 704 11.18 0.04 1.70
N LEU A 705 10.50 0.12 0.56
CA LEU A 705 9.06 -0.15 0.48
C LEU A 705 8.74 -1.59 0.90
N VAL A 706 9.43 -2.58 0.31
CA VAL A 706 9.20 -4.01 0.58
C VAL A 706 9.54 -4.38 2.03
N ASP A 707 10.53 -3.73 2.63
CA ASP A 707 10.90 -3.95 4.05
C ASP A 707 9.87 -3.39 5.05
N HIS A 708 9.07 -2.39 4.63
CA HIS A 708 8.12 -1.70 5.50
C HIS A 708 6.65 -1.96 5.14
N LEU A 709 6.37 -2.91 4.24
CA LEU A 709 4.99 -3.27 3.87
C LEU A 709 4.15 -3.90 4.97
N GLY A 710 4.71 -4.13 6.14
CA GLY A 710 4.05 -4.42 7.41
C GLY A 710 3.15 -5.67 7.46
N VAL A 711 2.24 -5.86 6.52
CA VAL A 711 1.29 -6.99 6.49
C VAL A 711 1.90 -8.22 5.84
N ILE A 712 2.84 -8.02 4.92
CA ILE A 712 3.52 -9.07 4.17
C ILE A 712 5.00 -9.00 4.49
N SER A 713 5.57 -10.11 4.89
CA SER A 713 7.02 -10.24 5.08
C SER A 713 7.62 -10.94 3.86
N PHE A 714 8.41 -10.21 3.10
CA PHE A 714 9.05 -10.74 1.90
C PHE A 714 10.35 -11.48 2.23
N PRO A 715 10.54 -12.72 1.78
CA PRO A 715 11.82 -13.41 1.86
C PRO A 715 12.94 -12.61 1.15
N PRO A 716 14.20 -12.72 1.59
CA PRO A 716 15.31 -11.98 0.96
C PRO A 716 15.42 -12.21 -0.55
N ARG A 717 15.15 -13.42 -1.03
CA ARG A 717 15.15 -13.79 -2.46
C ARG A 717 14.10 -13.04 -3.29
N MET A 718 12.99 -12.62 -2.68
CA MET A 718 11.93 -11.84 -3.35
C MET A 718 12.21 -10.33 -3.30
N LYS A 719 13.15 -9.88 -2.48
CA LYS A 719 13.64 -8.49 -2.45
C LYS A 719 14.69 -8.24 -3.51
N ASP A 720 15.47 -9.25 -3.87
CA ASP A 720 16.55 -9.18 -4.86
C ASP A 720 16.09 -9.68 -6.25
N VAL A 721 15.00 -9.10 -6.74
CA VAL A 721 14.40 -9.42 -8.06
C VAL A 721 15.18 -8.84 -9.26
N TRP A 722 16.36 -8.29 -9.02
CA TRP A 722 17.12 -7.53 -10.00
C TRP A 722 18.13 -8.41 -10.76
N ALA A 723 17.82 -8.73 -12.02
CA ALA A 723 18.75 -9.32 -12.95
C ALA A 723 19.35 -8.23 -13.87
N VAL A 724 20.52 -8.50 -14.46
CA VAL A 724 21.24 -7.53 -15.31
C VAL A 724 20.42 -7.12 -16.55
N ALA A 725 19.74 -8.08 -17.19
CA ALA A 725 18.97 -7.81 -18.40
C ALA A 725 17.80 -6.82 -18.19
N PRO A 726 16.94 -6.94 -17.17
CA PRO A 726 15.94 -5.93 -16.84
C PRO A 726 16.53 -4.56 -16.50
N LEU A 727 17.65 -4.50 -15.78
CA LEU A 727 18.30 -3.23 -15.46
C LEU A 727 18.79 -2.51 -16.72
N LEU A 728 19.41 -3.23 -17.65
CA LEU A 728 19.80 -2.67 -18.95
C LEU A 728 18.57 -2.21 -19.76
N LEU A 729 17.47 -2.96 -19.72
CA LEU A 729 16.21 -2.57 -20.36
C LEU A 729 15.66 -1.26 -19.78
N LEU A 730 15.71 -1.07 -18.47
CA LEU A 730 15.25 0.16 -17.81
C LEU A 730 16.09 1.38 -18.21
N VAL A 731 17.42 1.23 -18.28
CA VAL A 731 18.31 2.30 -18.73
C VAL A 731 18.04 2.66 -20.20
N THR A 732 17.92 1.64 -21.07
CA THR A 732 17.63 1.85 -22.50
C THR A 732 16.22 2.42 -22.72
N ALA A 733 15.23 2.05 -21.91
CA ALA A 733 13.90 2.65 -21.92
C ALA A 733 13.94 4.14 -21.57
N GLY A 734 14.73 4.54 -20.56
CA GLY A 734 14.95 5.95 -20.23
C GLY A 734 15.56 6.72 -21.40
N ALA A 735 16.55 6.14 -22.09
CA ALA A 735 17.13 6.72 -23.29
C ALA A 735 16.13 6.80 -24.47
N ALA A 736 15.30 5.79 -24.65
CA ALA A 736 14.26 5.74 -25.68
C ALA A 736 13.17 6.81 -25.45
N ILE A 737 12.71 6.97 -24.20
CA ILE A 737 11.74 8.02 -23.83
C ILE A 737 12.34 9.41 -24.10
N ALA A 738 13.60 9.62 -23.72
CA ALA A 738 14.31 10.88 -23.96
C ALA A 738 14.48 11.14 -25.46
N ALA A 739 14.86 10.13 -26.25
CA ALA A 739 14.97 10.22 -27.69
C ALA A 739 13.62 10.53 -28.37
N ALA A 740 12.56 9.82 -27.98
CA ALA A 740 11.20 10.05 -28.51
C ALA A 740 10.72 11.48 -28.24
N GLY A 741 10.93 11.99 -27.00
CA GLY A 741 10.63 13.38 -26.64
C GLY A 741 11.42 14.42 -27.47
N ALA A 742 12.60 14.04 -27.97
CA ALA A 742 13.47 14.92 -28.75
C ALA A 742 13.16 14.93 -30.27
N VAL A 743 12.55 13.86 -30.81
CA VAL A 743 12.36 13.70 -32.27
C VAL A 743 11.50 14.82 -32.86
N LEU A 744 10.36 15.12 -32.24
CA LEU A 744 9.42 16.13 -32.74
C LEU A 744 10.03 17.53 -32.77
N PRO A 745 10.67 18.04 -31.67
CA PRO A 745 11.37 19.31 -31.68
C PRO A 745 12.53 19.34 -32.67
N ALA A 746 13.30 18.25 -32.78
CA ALA A 746 14.43 18.15 -33.70
C ALA A 746 13.99 18.25 -35.18
N ARG A 747 12.88 17.57 -35.54
CA ARG A 747 12.28 17.66 -36.87
C ARG A 747 11.78 19.07 -37.16
N ARG A 748 11.16 19.76 -36.21
CA ARG A 748 10.74 21.17 -36.37
C ARG A 748 11.93 22.08 -36.56
N ALA A 749 12.98 21.90 -35.79
CA ALA A 749 14.23 22.67 -35.94
C ALA A 749 14.93 22.43 -37.30
N ALA A 750 14.92 21.21 -37.80
CA ALA A 750 15.47 20.84 -39.07
C ALA A 750 14.76 21.50 -40.28
N ARG A 751 13.47 21.83 -40.15
CA ARG A 751 12.63 22.47 -41.18
C ARG A 751 12.72 24.02 -41.20
N LEU A 752 13.45 24.66 -40.27
CA LEU A 752 13.61 26.10 -40.25
C LEU A 752 14.26 26.60 -41.52
N ARG A 753 13.72 27.65 -42.17
CA ARG A 753 14.25 28.29 -43.36
C ARG A 753 15.44 29.20 -42.94
N ILE A 754 16.57 29.04 -43.65
CA ILE A 754 17.82 29.75 -43.35
C ILE A 754 17.61 31.28 -43.45
N ALA A 755 16.85 31.74 -44.44
CA ALA A 755 16.57 33.15 -44.68
C ALA A 755 15.81 33.82 -43.52
N GLU A 756 14.83 33.13 -42.91
CA GLU A 756 14.08 33.63 -41.78
C GLU A 756 14.93 33.73 -40.50
N VAL A 757 15.90 32.81 -40.33
CA VAL A 757 16.73 32.75 -39.13
C VAL A 757 17.85 33.81 -39.16
N LEU A 758 18.36 34.17 -40.35
CA LEU A 758 19.45 35.14 -40.51
C LEU A 758 18.93 36.58 -40.59
N ARG A 759 17.71 36.82 -41.05
CA ARG A 759 17.11 38.18 -41.10
C ARG A 759 16.69 38.76 -39.74
N GLY A 760 16.61 37.91 -38.69
CA GLY A 760 16.43 38.42 -37.32
C GLY A 760 15.04 38.89 -36.96
N GLU A 761 13.97 38.60 -37.72
CA GLU A 761 12.57 38.89 -37.43
C GLU A 761 11.80 37.71 -36.78
#